data_2e3c3d6c734e1343c4fce841375e0241
#
_entry.id   2e3c3d6c734e1343c4fce841375e0241
#
_cell.length_a   1.000
_cell.length_b   1.000
_cell.length_c   1.000
_cell.angle_alpha   90.00
_cell.angle_beta   90.00
_cell.angle_gamma   90.00
#
_symmetry.space_group_name_H-M   'P 1'
#
loop_
_entity.id
_entity.type
_entity.pdbx_description
1 polymer ?
#
loop_
_entity_poly.entity_id
_entity_poly.type
_entity_poly.pdbx_seq_one_letter_code
_entity_poly.pdbx_strand_id
1 'polypeptide(L)'
;MNPQLPPVDPAVTAELVAALTPRLRKRLDAGVTKVAGRPAVREGDVVRVAVDDDTDLELHAPGGVVTSAGAIRCGCLLAPDCLHRAAAASAAPIADPPQPLPADTPSPPPTGPPQPAPTGQADPRTAGPADPPATDPADPPTTDLHPNQDPAHRPANGPVDPSAAGPARQPADAPTDPTATGPNPDPAQPATVGPAQQPATGPDRSADGGPDRSAVTDPSQRQGHDPAHPAPTALTPAPDAATAEQRAAAADLWDAVGAVLEAGTDGAGAVVQAELLRAAHTARLAGLPRAAGRAVSVVTALRVARSADAAYRLADLAAALRDVLRLAHRLPHAGGRELSELRGSVRQPYTPKGSLRLYGLFSEPVLTATGYAGAVTWTADATGRLHTVSDVAPGGAGRATGAADRGVRIGDTTLTHRELSRAGLVVSGATVSPTGRLGAGAGVRAVRASGAAWHAEPLDRLWAVPVAEQVSRALTTDQDLLFLDVTLSGTVREAAGECLIADCAGLTLRLAAAHDDPALPHRENLRLLASARGCRLRVVARLTPAPFPRALLLAVSHPTDPGTRVDLGLDRLRRADLPAPVTPAAVSAPDADEAPVHLLRRRVHQAVSGGRRVLAFPGGGDADGARLRRNGLATAGELLDALHAAAADRSRDAFGRLLPADTGRFARAWLAAAVCTEELDRALCAAAWGVEPGRRDAS
;
A
#
# COMPACT_ATOMS: atom_id res chain seq x y z
N MET A 1 18.37 -21.53 31.79
CA MET A 1 19.74 -21.70 31.25
C MET A 1 20.03 -23.19 31.19
N ASN A 2 20.69 -23.67 30.16
CA ASN A 2 21.10 -25.06 30.03
C ASN A 2 22.59 -25.15 30.44
N PRO A 3 22.93 -25.76 31.55
CA PRO A 3 24.31 -25.84 32.05
C PRO A 3 25.24 -26.69 31.17
N GLN A 4 24.68 -27.44 30.22
CA GLN A 4 25.46 -28.24 29.27
C GLN A 4 25.97 -27.42 28.08
N LEU A 5 25.42 -26.19 27.86
CA LEU A 5 25.89 -25.30 26.83
C LEU A 5 27.14 -24.53 27.31
N PRO A 6 28.06 -24.21 26.39
CA PRO A 6 29.23 -23.38 26.72
C PRO A 6 28.79 -21.95 27.05
N PRO A 7 29.49 -21.25 27.94
CA PRO A 7 29.25 -19.83 28.19
C PRO A 7 29.36 -19.01 26.90
N VAL A 8 28.47 -18.03 26.75
CA VAL A 8 28.39 -17.15 25.58
C VAL A 8 28.63 -15.71 26.01
N ASP A 9 29.46 -14.98 25.26
CA ASP A 9 29.66 -13.56 25.46
C ASP A 9 28.32 -12.79 25.35
N PRO A 10 28.00 -11.90 26.28
CA PRO A 10 26.77 -11.10 26.25
C PRO A 10 26.60 -10.30 24.92
N ALA A 11 27.72 -9.83 24.33
CA ALA A 11 27.69 -9.10 23.06
C ALA A 11 27.21 -10.01 21.91
N VAL A 12 27.62 -11.26 21.89
CA VAL A 12 27.17 -12.27 20.89
C VAL A 12 25.67 -12.53 21.03
N THR A 13 25.18 -12.67 22.24
CA THR A 13 23.75 -12.84 22.48
C THR A 13 22.96 -11.62 22.01
N ALA A 14 23.43 -10.40 22.32
CA ALA A 14 22.78 -9.17 21.88
C ALA A 14 22.76 -9.03 20.34
N GLU A 15 23.87 -9.35 19.67
CA GLU A 15 23.97 -9.35 18.20
C GLU A 15 22.94 -10.30 17.57
N LEU A 16 22.90 -11.56 17.99
CA LEU A 16 21.99 -12.55 17.45
C LEU A 16 20.51 -12.22 17.70
N VAL A 17 20.19 -11.65 18.86
CA VAL A 17 18.82 -11.19 19.17
C VAL A 17 18.46 -9.97 18.35
N ALA A 18 19.41 -9.04 18.11
CA ALA A 18 19.18 -7.86 17.28
C ALA A 18 18.92 -8.23 15.80
N ALA A 19 19.59 -9.26 15.28
CA ALA A 19 19.40 -9.75 13.92
C ALA A 19 18.03 -10.42 13.69
N LEU A 20 17.32 -10.84 14.74
CA LEU A 20 16.01 -11.45 14.60
C LEU A 20 14.94 -10.47 14.11
N THR A 21 14.13 -10.92 13.16
CA THR A 21 12.91 -10.19 12.78
C THR A 21 11.97 -10.02 13.98
N PRO A 22 11.11 -8.97 14.02
CA PRO A 22 10.16 -8.76 15.13
C PRO A 22 9.26 -9.97 15.43
N ARG A 23 8.95 -10.76 14.39
CA ARG A 23 8.12 -11.98 14.53
C ARG A 23 8.89 -13.11 15.23
N LEU A 24 10.16 -13.29 14.87
CA LEU A 24 11.00 -14.32 15.51
C LEU A 24 11.36 -13.90 16.94
N ARG A 25 11.61 -12.61 17.18
CA ARG A 25 11.87 -12.08 18.52
C ARG A 25 10.73 -12.35 19.51
N LYS A 26 9.46 -12.26 19.08
CA LYS A 26 8.29 -12.63 19.92
C LYS A 26 8.23 -14.12 20.28
N ARG A 27 8.97 -14.96 19.58
CA ARG A 27 9.03 -16.41 19.84
C ARG A 27 10.32 -16.82 20.56
N LEU A 28 11.18 -15.86 20.89
CA LEU A 28 12.49 -16.15 21.47
C LEU A 28 12.38 -16.91 22.79
N ASP A 29 11.50 -16.48 23.71
CA ASP A 29 11.32 -17.13 25.03
C ASP A 29 10.89 -18.58 24.89
N ALA A 30 9.97 -18.89 23.96
CA ALA A 30 9.56 -20.25 23.66
C ALA A 30 10.71 -21.05 23.02
N GLY A 31 11.53 -20.43 22.19
CA GLY A 31 12.74 -21.03 21.61
C GLY A 31 13.80 -21.34 22.67
N VAL A 32 14.04 -20.40 23.58
CA VAL A 32 14.95 -20.55 24.71
C VAL A 32 14.53 -21.74 25.60
N THR A 33 13.26 -21.81 25.94
CA THR A 33 12.70 -22.93 26.75
C THR A 33 12.90 -24.25 26.02
N LYS A 34 12.65 -24.32 24.71
CA LYS A 34 12.84 -25.53 23.91
C LYS A 34 14.29 -25.98 23.87
N VAL A 35 15.25 -25.08 23.63
CA VAL A 35 16.69 -25.40 23.58
C VAL A 35 17.24 -25.72 24.97
N ALA A 36 16.79 -25.02 26.01
CA ALA A 36 17.22 -25.28 27.37
C ALA A 36 16.87 -26.70 27.87
N GLY A 37 15.78 -27.31 27.34
CA GLY A 37 15.34 -28.66 27.67
C GLY A 37 15.96 -29.75 26.78
N ARG A 38 16.83 -29.43 25.81
CA ARG A 38 17.43 -30.42 24.91
C ARG A 38 18.78 -30.94 25.45
N PRO A 39 19.09 -32.23 25.27
CA PRO A 39 20.42 -32.76 25.60
C PRO A 39 21.46 -32.13 24.66
N ALA A 40 22.61 -31.80 25.22
CA ALA A 40 23.75 -31.28 24.47
C ALA A 40 24.89 -32.31 24.49
N VAL A 41 25.49 -32.60 23.38
CA VAL A 41 26.64 -33.50 23.22
C VAL A 41 27.89 -32.67 22.94
N ARG A 42 28.92 -32.86 23.77
CA ARG A 42 30.21 -32.15 23.62
C ARG A 42 31.23 -33.02 22.92
N GLU A 43 31.81 -32.52 21.85
CA GLU A 43 32.90 -33.12 21.08
C GLU A 43 34.05 -32.11 20.99
N GLY A 44 34.98 -32.20 21.95
CA GLY A 44 36.08 -31.20 22.03
C GLY A 44 35.55 -29.78 22.31
N ASP A 45 35.87 -28.85 21.42
CA ASP A 45 35.45 -27.44 21.51
C ASP A 45 34.07 -27.18 20.89
N VAL A 46 33.37 -28.23 20.38
CA VAL A 46 32.07 -28.10 19.75
C VAL A 46 30.99 -28.76 20.63
N VAL A 47 29.91 -28.04 20.88
CA VAL A 47 28.74 -28.58 21.53
C VAL A 47 27.58 -28.61 20.53
N ARG A 48 27.01 -29.81 20.33
CA ARG A 48 25.89 -30.06 19.42
C ARG A 48 24.58 -30.24 20.18
N VAL A 49 23.53 -29.65 19.64
CA VAL A 49 22.16 -29.77 20.15
C VAL A 49 21.24 -30.08 18.99
N ALA A 50 20.58 -31.23 19.00
CA ALA A 50 19.53 -31.55 18.03
C ALA A 50 18.27 -30.72 18.36
N VAL A 51 17.88 -29.83 17.45
CA VAL A 51 16.71 -28.94 17.62
C VAL A 51 15.43 -29.63 17.18
N ASP A 52 15.51 -30.39 16.09
CA ASP A 52 14.48 -31.29 15.54
C ASP A 52 15.19 -32.41 14.77
N ASP A 53 14.39 -33.29 14.14
CA ASP A 53 14.92 -34.53 13.53
C ASP A 53 15.91 -34.27 12.38
N ASP A 54 15.84 -33.09 11.75
CA ASP A 54 16.66 -32.73 10.60
C ASP A 54 17.56 -31.49 10.86
N THR A 55 17.61 -30.96 12.09
CA THR A 55 18.29 -29.69 12.35
C THR A 55 19.20 -29.79 13.55
N ASP A 56 20.50 -29.72 13.30
CA ASP A 56 21.52 -29.60 14.32
C ASP A 56 21.98 -28.17 14.53
N LEU A 57 22.28 -27.86 15.79
CA LEU A 57 22.85 -26.61 16.23
C LEU A 57 24.23 -26.88 16.83
N GLU A 58 25.25 -26.19 16.35
CA GLU A 58 26.62 -26.31 16.82
C GLU A 58 27.09 -25.02 17.48
N LEU A 59 27.65 -25.14 18.68
CA LEU A 59 28.30 -24.03 19.38
C LEU A 59 29.81 -24.33 19.46
N HIS A 60 30.60 -23.55 18.75
CA HIS A 60 32.07 -23.65 18.75
C HIS A 60 32.62 -22.74 19.85
N ALA A 61 33.24 -23.33 20.86
CA ALA A 61 33.74 -22.61 22.03
C ALA A 61 35.24 -22.90 22.24
N PRO A 62 36.11 -22.40 21.33
CA PRO A 62 37.57 -22.51 21.53
C PRO A 62 37.96 -21.77 22.81
N GLY A 63 38.64 -22.46 23.72
CA GLY A 63 38.92 -21.92 25.06
C GLY A 63 37.75 -21.94 26.02
N GLY A 64 36.66 -22.67 25.69
CA GLY A 64 35.50 -22.89 26.55
C GLY A 64 34.42 -21.83 26.50
N VAL A 65 34.59 -20.75 25.73
CA VAL A 65 33.63 -19.63 25.64
C VAL A 65 33.34 -19.32 24.16
N VAL A 66 32.07 -19.03 23.86
CA VAL A 66 31.61 -18.55 22.52
C VAL A 66 31.77 -17.05 22.46
N THR A 67 32.67 -16.55 21.62
CA THR A 67 33.05 -15.13 21.52
C THR A 67 32.62 -14.44 20.23
N SER A 68 31.95 -15.13 19.31
CA SER A 68 31.44 -14.54 18.06
C SER A 68 30.11 -15.17 17.63
N ALA A 69 29.26 -14.41 16.97
CA ALA A 69 27.99 -14.90 16.43
C ALA A 69 28.19 -15.99 15.37
N GLY A 70 29.26 -15.94 14.58
CA GLY A 70 29.64 -16.97 13.60
C GLY A 70 30.02 -18.32 14.21
N ALA A 71 30.37 -18.36 15.49
CA ALA A 71 30.69 -19.58 16.21
C ALA A 71 29.45 -20.39 16.60
N ILE A 72 28.23 -19.85 16.49
CA ILE A 72 27.00 -20.59 16.66
C ILE A 72 26.40 -20.87 15.27
N ARG A 73 26.41 -22.12 14.85
CA ARG A 73 25.95 -22.57 13.53
C ARG A 73 24.65 -23.36 13.66
N CYS A 74 23.79 -23.25 12.67
CA CYS A 74 22.51 -23.99 12.63
C CYS A 74 22.27 -24.50 11.21
N GLY A 75 21.86 -25.75 11.07
CA GLY A 75 21.52 -26.40 9.82
C GLY A 75 20.15 -26.02 9.24
N CYS A 76 19.38 -25.15 9.90
CA CYS A 76 18.03 -24.82 9.43
C CYS A 76 18.04 -23.87 8.21
N LEU A 77 16.95 -23.91 7.42
CA LEU A 77 16.77 -23.10 6.22
C LEU A 77 16.77 -21.57 6.45
N LEU A 78 16.66 -21.11 7.69
CA LEU A 78 16.65 -19.70 8.05
C LEU A 78 18.00 -19.19 8.58
N ALA A 79 19.04 -20.04 8.62
CA ALA A 79 20.37 -19.60 9.01
C ALA A 79 20.94 -18.60 7.97
N PRO A 80 21.74 -17.60 8.38
CA PRO A 80 22.25 -17.36 9.73
C PRO A 80 21.29 -16.63 10.69
N ASP A 81 20.24 -15.95 10.24
CA ASP A 81 19.37 -15.09 11.06
C ASP A 81 18.16 -15.86 11.62
N CYS A 82 18.42 -17.03 12.17
CA CYS A 82 17.36 -17.94 12.64
C CYS A 82 17.13 -17.84 14.15
N LEU A 83 15.92 -18.22 14.55
CA LEU A 83 15.52 -18.28 15.97
C LEU A 83 16.40 -19.23 16.80
N HIS A 84 16.86 -20.33 16.23
CA HIS A 84 17.60 -21.38 16.96
C HIS A 84 18.95 -20.88 17.48
N ARG A 85 19.70 -20.11 16.69
CA ARG A 85 20.98 -19.53 17.10
C ARG A 85 20.82 -18.52 18.24
N ALA A 86 19.87 -17.60 18.11
CA ALA A 86 19.56 -16.64 19.16
C ALA A 86 19.03 -17.31 20.44
N ALA A 87 18.18 -18.34 20.29
CA ALA A 87 17.66 -19.11 21.42
C ALA A 87 18.77 -19.88 22.16
N ALA A 88 19.73 -20.46 21.44
CA ALA A 88 20.87 -21.15 22.04
C ALA A 88 21.78 -20.18 22.80
N ALA A 89 22.13 -19.05 22.22
CA ALA A 89 22.91 -18.01 22.90
C ALA A 89 22.20 -17.49 24.17
N SER A 90 20.87 -17.33 24.12
CA SER A 90 20.08 -16.88 25.27
C SER A 90 19.84 -17.98 26.34
N ALA A 91 19.90 -19.27 25.96
CA ALA A 91 19.79 -20.39 26.87
C ALA A 91 21.11 -20.76 27.55
N ALA A 92 22.23 -20.36 26.99
CA ALA A 92 23.58 -20.62 27.51
C ALA A 92 23.90 -19.79 28.77
N PRO A 93 24.85 -20.24 29.61
CA PRO A 93 25.42 -19.39 30.66
C PRO A 93 26.07 -18.14 30.07
N ILE A 94 26.07 -17.06 30.83
CA ILE A 94 26.78 -15.83 30.46
C ILE A 94 28.26 -16.02 30.77
N ALA A 95 29.15 -15.69 29.84
CA ALA A 95 30.58 -15.69 30.08
C ALA A 95 30.97 -14.57 31.06
N ASP A 96 31.79 -14.90 32.04
CA ASP A 96 32.33 -13.89 32.94
C ASP A 96 33.24 -12.96 32.16
N PRO A 97 33.24 -11.65 32.42
CA PRO A 97 34.17 -10.72 31.77
C PRO A 97 35.61 -11.15 32.08
N PRO A 98 36.54 -11.05 31.13
CA PRO A 98 37.94 -11.40 31.36
C PRO A 98 38.44 -10.58 32.55
N GLN A 99 38.89 -11.28 33.62
CA GLN A 99 39.54 -10.60 34.74
C GLN A 99 40.76 -9.90 34.19
N PRO A 100 40.97 -8.62 34.48
CA PRO A 100 42.22 -7.97 34.14
C PRO A 100 43.35 -8.71 34.84
N LEU A 101 44.34 -9.18 34.08
CA LEU A 101 45.59 -9.74 34.64
C LEU A 101 46.12 -8.77 35.68
N PRO A 102 46.56 -9.26 36.88
CA PRO A 102 47.17 -8.42 37.86
C PRO A 102 48.34 -7.66 37.22
N ALA A 103 48.28 -6.34 37.29
CA ALA A 103 49.35 -5.48 36.78
C ALA A 103 50.65 -5.90 37.47
N ASP A 104 51.64 -6.34 36.69
CA ASP A 104 52.99 -6.57 37.13
C ASP A 104 53.48 -5.32 37.88
N THR A 105 53.77 -5.53 39.14
CA THR A 105 54.39 -4.51 40.00
C THR A 105 55.74 -4.09 39.38
N PRO A 106 55.99 -2.81 39.09
CA PRO A 106 57.27 -2.40 38.53
C PRO A 106 58.34 -2.55 39.59
N SER A 107 59.39 -3.35 39.28
CA SER A 107 60.61 -3.42 40.06
C SER A 107 61.35 -2.09 40.06
N PRO A 108 62.00 -1.67 41.20
CA PRO A 108 62.64 -0.39 41.29
C PRO A 108 63.96 -0.37 40.44
N PRO A 109 64.32 0.82 39.89
CA PRO A 109 65.46 0.95 39.02
C PRO A 109 66.79 0.87 39.79
N PRO A 110 67.90 0.29 39.22
CA PRO A 110 69.18 0.31 39.80
C PRO A 110 69.84 1.71 39.70
N THR A 111 70.25 2.19 40.82
CA THR A 111 71.06 3.40 40.96
C THR A 111 72.52 3.16 40.45
N GLY A 112 72.92 3.93 39.43
CA GLY A 112 74.30 4.06 38.98
C GLY A 112 74.55 5.39 38.25
N PRO A 113 75.68 6.04 38.37
CA PRO A 113 75.85 7.47 38.10
C PRO A 113 76.05 7.82 36.63
N PRO A 114 75.97 9.13 36.26
CA PRO A 114 75.85 9.58 34.86
C PRO A 114 77.19 9.74 34.17
N GLN A 115 77.19 9.48 32.87
CA GLN A 115 78.31 9.94 31.99
C GLN A 115 77.70 10.49 30.65
N PRO A 116 78.48 11.36 29.98
CA PRO A 116 77.95 12.47 29.18
C PRO A 116 77.84 12.13 27.66
N ALA A 117 77.10 12.98 26.99
CA ALA A 117 76.95 12.97 25.53
C ALA A 117 78.23 13.21 24.74
N PRO A 118 78.33 12.73 23.52
CA PRO A 118 79.04 13.48 22.49
C PRO A 118 78.16 13.81 21.26
N THR A 119 78.31 15.02 20.88
CA THR A 119 77.97 15.71 19.65
C THR A 119 78.62 15.09 18.41
N GLY A 120 77.96 15.20 17.26
CA GLY A 120 78.70 15.41 16.03
C GLY A 120 78.32 14.60 14.79
N GLN A 121 77.77 15.31 13.86
CA GLN A 121 78.07 15.37 12.41
C GLN A 121 77.70 14.22 11.47
N ALA A 122 76.79 14.57 10.57
CA ALA A 122 76.85 14.69 9.10
C ALA A 122 77.23 13.47 8.24
N ASP A 123 76.30 13.07 7.40
CA ASP A 123 76.32 12.84 5.94
C ASP A 123 77.33 11.88 5.31
N PRO A 124 77.12 11.47 4.04
CA PRO A 124 76.01 11.02 3.24
C PRO A 124 76.25 9.74 2.37
N ARG A 125 75.26 9.38 1.47
CA ARG A 125 75.38 8.53 0.25
C ARG A 125 75.21 7.02 0.42
N THR A 126 74.19 6.41 -0.26
CA THR A 126 74.13 6.06 -1.67
C THR A 126 72.92 5.17 -1.95
N ALA A 127 72.16 5.57 -2.96
CA ALA A 127 71.66 4.88 -4.13
C ALA A 127 70.82 3.58 -4.00
N GLY A 128 69.66 3.64 -4.37
CA GLY A 128 68.59 3.13 -5.22
C GLY A 128 68.66 1.63 -5.66
N PRO A 129 67.72 1.15 -6.51
CA PRO A 129 66.51 1.77 -7.08
C PRO A 129 65.28 0.82 -7.16
N ALA A 130 64.22 1.39 -7.72
CA ALA A 130 63.14 0.86 -8.61
C ALA A 130 61.96 0.16 -7.97
N ASP A 131 60.78 0.53 -8.18
CA ASP A 131 59.81 1.06 -9.13
C ASP A 131 58.65 0.09 -9.27
N PRO A 132 57.52 0.41 -9.85
CA PRO A 132 56.67 1.62 -9.82
C PRO A 132 55.15 1.30 -9.81
N PRO A 133 54.27 2.18 -10.24
CA PRO A 133 53.10 2.68 -9.53
C PRO A 133 51.75 2.31 -10.14
N ALA A 134 50.69 2.57 -9.39
CA ALA A 134 49.35 2.61 -9.89
C ALA A 134 48.88 4.07 -10.03
N THR A 135 48.32 4.34 -11.16
CA THR A 135 47.80 5.62 -11.61
C THR A 135 46.37 5.84 -11.14
N ASP A 136 46.10 6.98 -10.52
CA ASP A 136 44.80 7.64 -10.38
C ASP A 136 44.62 8.68 -11.49
N PRO A 137 43.45 8.89 -12.03
CA PRO A 137 43.15 10.02 -12.91
C PRO A 137 42.50 11.19 -12.19
N ALA A 138 42.96 12.34 -12.57
CA ALA A 138 42.81 13.68 -12.08
C ALA A 138 41.44 14.30 -12.17
N ASP A 139 41.19 15.21 -11.22
CA ASP A 139 40.16 16.28 -11.23
C ASP A 139 40.57 17.40 -12.22
N PRO A 140 39.59 18.11 -12.84
CA PRO A 140 39.83 19.33 -13.58
C PRO A 140 39.68 20.59 -12.70
N PRO A 141 40.33 21.70 -13.08
CA PRO A 141 40.61 22.82 -12.20
C PRO A 141 39.49 23.88 -12.18
N THR A 142 39.30 24.44 -11.00
CA THR A 142 38.59 25.69 -10.73
C THR A 142 39.36 26.90 -11.31
N THR A 143 38.62 27.80 -11.95
CA THR A 143 39.13 29.15 -12.25
C THR A 143 38.16 30.18 -11.70
N ASP A 144 38.60 30.86 -10.66
CA ASP A 144 38.06 32.13 -10.18
C ASP A 144 38.38 33.24 -11.19
N LEU A 145 37.42 34.12 -11.45
CA LEU A 145 37.68 35.53 -11.78
C LEU A 145 36.38 36.36 -11.69
N HIS A 146 36.29 37.19 -10.68
CA HIS A 146 35.56 38.45 -10.61
C HIS A 146 36.58 39.59 -10.79
N PRO A 147 36.23 40.90 -11.01
CA PRO A 147 34.92 41.54 -11.30
C PRO A 147 35.00 42.70 -12.30
N ASN A 148 33.83 43.32 -12.55
CA ASN A 148 33.60 44.74 -12.88
C ASN A 148 33.47 45.19 -14.35
N GLN A 149 32.33 45.78 -14.58
CA GLN A 149 32.02 47.12 -15.14
C GLN A 149 30.92 47.11 -16.22
N ASP A 150 29.78 47.68 -15.82
CA ASP A 150 28.83 48.44 -16.66
C ASP A 150 29.54 49.67 -17.25
N PRO A 151 29.10 50.35 -18.35
CA PRO A 151 27.72 50.70 -18.69
C PRO A 151 27.35 50.88 -20.18
N ALA A 152 26.04 50.98 -20.41
CA ALA A 152 25.35 51.80 -21.40
C ALA A 152 25.63 51.63 -22.92
N HIS A 153 24.58 51.26 -23.66
CA HIS A 153 23.99 52.09 -24.71
C HIS A 153 22.70 51.46 -25.27
N ARG A 154 21.61 52.22 -25.11
CA ARG A 154 20.41 52.17 -25.97
C ARG A 154 20.70 53.04 -27.20
N PRO A 155 20.07 52.83 -28.38
CA PRO A 155 18.79 53.47 -28.67
C PRO A 155 17.77 52.60 -29.42
N ALA A 156 16.58 52.75 -29.05
CA ALA A 156 15.34 53.16 -29.68
C ALA A 156 15.29 53.11 -31.22
N ASN A 157 14.27 52.41 -31.74
CA ASN A 157 13.29 52.92 -32.66
C ASN A 157 12.14 51.91 -32.84
N GLY A 158 10.93 52.30 -32.47
CA GLY A 158 9.67 51.78 -32.98
C GLY A 158 9.24 52.61 -34.19
N PRO A 159 7.97 52.69 -34.53
CA PRO A 159 7.02 51.65 -34.93
C PRO A 159 6.54 51.88 -36.36
N VAL A 160 5.95 50.94 -37.05
CA VAL A 160 5.11 51.16 -38.21
C VAL A 160 3.96 50.22 -38.28
N ASP A 161 2.77 50.72 -37.96
CA ASP A 161 1.51 50.32 -38.57
C ASP A 161 1.33 51.26 -39.82
N PRO A 162 0.67 50.80 -40.89
CA PRO A 162 -0.75 51.08 -41.05
C PRO A 162 -1.55 50.06 -41.90
N SER A 163 -2.75 49.82 -41.45
CA SER A 163 -4.03 50.04 -42.11
C SER A 163 -4.22 49.71 -43.60
N ALA A 164 -5.24 49.02 -43.88
CA ALA A 164 -6.35 49.20 -44.81
C ALA A 164 -6.73 47.86 -45.48
N ALA A 165 -7.85 47.40 -45.63
CA ALA A 165 -9.20 47.83 -45.79
C ALA A 165 -10.08 46.57 -45.91
N GLY A 166 -11.24 46.56 -45.30
CA GLY A 166 -12.36 45.70 -45.70
C GLY A 166 -13.00 46.23 -47.01
N PRO A 167 -14.14 45.73 -47.46
CA PRO A 167 -15.34 45.47 -46.71
C PRO A 167 -16.24 44.31 -47.20
N ALA A 168 -17.16 43.92 -46.32
CA ALA A 168 -18.59 43.65 -46.50
C ALA A 168 -19.11 42.78 -47.65
N ARG A 169 -19.90 41.80 -47.33
CA ARG A 169 -21.33 41.72 -47.63
C ARG A 169 -21.97 40.42 -47.10
N GLN A 170 -22.86 40.56 -46.16
CA GLN A 170 -24.12 39.85 -46.13
C GLN A 170 -25.07 40.52 -47.11
N PRO A 171 -26.24 39.99 -47.52
CA PRO A 171 -27.24 39.37 -46.66
C PRO A 171 -28.10 38.24 -47.30
N ALA A 172 -28.98 37.69 -46.43
CA ALA A 172 -30.37 37.29 -46.60
C ALA A 172 -30.71 36.28 -47.71
N ASP A 173 -31.44 35.22 -47.35
CA ASP A 173 -32.90 35.17 -47.25
C ASP A 173 -33.36 33.77 -46.81
N ALA A 174 -34.19 33.73 -45.82
CA ALA A 174 -35.22 32.73 -45.69
C ALA A 174 -36.41 33.16 -46.60
N PRO A 175 -37.34 32.34 -47.00
CA PRO A 175 -38.37 31.83 -46.13
C PRO A 175 -39.05 30.50 -46.52
N THR A 176 -39.97 30.12 -45.67
CA THR A 176 -41.29 29.45 -45.84
C THR A 176 -41.42 27.97 -45.69
N ASP A 177 -41.98 27.67 -44.54
CA ASP A 177 -42.99 26.64 -44.30
C ASP A 177 -44.17 26.74 -45.30
N PRO A 178 -44.94 25.70 -45.62
CA PRO A 178 -46.07 25.37 -44.75
C PRO A 178 -46.58 23.92 -44.69
N THR A 179 -47.23 23.61 -43.54
CA THR A 179 -48.49 22.85 -43.37
C THR A 179 -48.60 21.45 -43.98
N ALA A 180 -49.15 20.44 -43.40
CA ALA A 180 -50.24 20.31 -42.45
C ALA A 180 -50.48 18.82 -42.11
N THR A 181 -51.12 18.62 -41.00
CA THR A 181 -52.16 17.60 -40.71
C THR A 181 -51.71 16.26 -40.13
N GLY A 182 -52.00 16.12 -38.87
CA GLY A 182 -52.18 14.83 -38.18
C GLY A 182 -53.43 14.08 -38.61
N PRO A 183 -53.87 13.05 -37.95
CA PRO A 183 -54.08 12.97 -36.50
C PRO A 183 -53.70 11.65 -35.81
N ASN A 184 -53.63 11.74 -34.51
CA ASN A 184 -53.78 10.69 -33.52
C ASN A 184 -55.08 9.89 -33.69
N PRO A 185 -55.17 8.61 -33.27
CA PRO A 185 -55.79 8.39 -31.98
C PRO A 185 -55.18 7.29 -31.11
N ASP A 186 -55.02 7.60 -29.85
CA ASP A 186 -55.29 6.77 -28.69
C ASP A 186 -56.81 6.48 -28.62
N PRO A 187 -57.36 5.51 -27.91
CA PRO A 187 -56.96 4.79 -26.70
C PRO A 187 -57.40 3.32 -26.63
N ALA A 188 -56.92 2.56 -25.67
CA ALA A 188 -57.71 1.58 -24.91
C ALA A 188 -56.91 0.88 -23.81
N GLN A 189 -57.08 1.31 -22.60
CA GLN A 189 -57.29 0.43 -21.45
C GLN A 189 -58.80 0.17 -21.34
N PRO A 190 -59.34 -0.86 -20.64
CA PRO A 190 -58.87 -1.52 -19.43
C PRO A 190 -59.22 -3.01 -19.34
N ALA A 191 -58.70 -3.72 -18.35
CA ALA A 191 -59.52 -4.66 -17.56
C ALA A 191 -58.75 -5.21 -16.36
N THR A 192 -59.08 -4.68 -15.23
CA THR A 192 -59.02 -5.28 -13.90
C THR A 192 -59.80 -6.60 -13.83
N VAL A 193 -59.22 -7.64 -13.24
CA VAL A 193 -59.92 -8.60 -12.41
C VAL A 193 -59.04 -9.00 -11.24
N GLY A 194 -59.50 -8.71 -10.05
CA GLY A 194 -58.94 -9.10 -8.75
C GLY A 194 -59.56 -10.43 -8.26
N PRO A 195 -59.61 -10.70 -6.95
CA PRO A 195 -58.90 -11.84 -6.38
C PRO A 195 -59.83 -12.97 -5.91
N ALA A 196 -59.28 -14.18 -5.70
CA ALA A 196 -59.99 -15.23 -4.95
C ALA A 196 -58.96 -16.05 -4.18
N GLN A 197 -58.84 -15.84 -2.90
CA GLN A 197 -59.41 -16.65 -1.81
C GLN A 197 -58.82 -18.04 -1.64
N GLN A 198 -58.12 -18.16 -0.51
CA GLN A 198 -57.86 -19.41 0.21
C GLN A 198 -59.16 -20.19 0.51
N PRO A 199 -59.07 -21.50 0.80
CA PRO A 199 -59.39 -21.85 2.17
C PRO A 199 -58.41 -22.79 2.87
N ALA A 200 -58.34 -22.55 4.16
CA ALA A 200 -57.85 -23.42 5.19
C ALA A 200 -58.75 -24.64 5.40
N THR A 201 -58.14 -25.72 5.88
CA THR A 201 -58.65 -26.53 6.98
C THR A 201 -57.66 -27.65 7.29
N GLY A 202 -57.15 -27.70 8.53
CA GLY A 202 -56.79 -28.93 9.18
C GLY A 202 -58.10 -29.64 9.66
N PRO A 203 -58.10 -30.67 10.51
CA PRO A 203 -57.12 -31.06 11.51
C PRO A 203 -56.95 -32.61 11.73
N ASP A 204 -56.07 -32.94 12.60
CA ASP A 204 -56.28 -33.86 13.74
C ASP A 204 -55.99 -35.38 13.66
N ARG A 205 -55.26 -35.82 14.70
CA ARG A 205 -55.32 -37.05 15.53
C ARG A 205 -54.54 -38.27 15.06
N SER A 206 -53.68 -38.56 15.88
CA SER A 206 -53.63 -39.35 17.13
C SER A 206 -52.94 -40.71 16.95
N ALA A 207 -52.01 -40.88 17.73
CA ALA A 207 -51.88 -41.81 18.88
C ALA A 207 -51.17 -43.16 18.61
N ASP A 208 -50.32 -43.40 19.53
CA ASP A 208 -50.07 -44.62 20.30
C ASP A 208 -49.06 -45.65 19.81
N GLY A 209 -48.19 -45.98 20.76
CA GLY A 209 -47.65 -47.33 20.93
C GLY A 209 -46.14 -47.41 21.18
N GLY A 210 -45.66 -47.14 22.39
CA GLY A 210 -44.52 -47.89 22.89
C GLY A 210 -44.94 -49.32 23.27
N PRO A 211 -44.09 -50.20 23.72
CA PRO A 211 -43.08 -50.03 24.74
C PRO A 211 -41.80 -50.93 24.62
N ASP A 212 -40.77 -50.49 25.33
CA ASP A 212 -39.94 -51.25 26.28
C ASP A 212 -39.23 -52.53 25.87
N ARG A 213 -37.93 -52.52 26.06
CA ARG A 213 -37.16 -53.46 26.91
C ARG A 213 -35.67 -53.54 26.65
N SER A 214 -34.99 -53.07 27.64
CA SER A 214 -33.97 -53.82 28.40
C SER A 214 -32.54 -53.89 27.91
N ALA A 215 -31.73 -53.13 28.54
CA ALA A 215 -30.52 -53.39 29.31
C ALA A 215 -29.67 -54.64 28.96
N VAL A 216 -28.40 -54.39 28.63
CA VAL A 216 -27.26 -55.14 29.20
C VAL A 216 -26.07 -54.17 29.34
N THR A 217 -25.64 -54.03 30.55
CA THR A 217 -24.36 -53.51 31.10
C THR A 217 -23.16 -54.30 30.52
N ASP A 218 -21.99 -53.74 30.27
CA ASP A 218 -20.93 -53.33 31.19
C ASP A 218 -19.57 -53.09 30.45
N PRO A 219 -18.51 -52.71 31.14
CA PRO A 219 -17.78 -51.48 30.93
C PRO A 219 -16.35 -51.71 30.44
N SER A 220 -15.77 -50.69 29.84
CA SER A 220 -14.32 -50.50 29.93
C SER A 220 -13.96 -49.05 29.76
N GLN A 221 -13.75 -48.41 30.85
CA GLN A 221 -13.09 -47.11 31.02
C GLN A 221 -11.75 -47.07 30.30
N ARG A 222 -11.56 -46.05 29.50
CA ARG A 222 -10.30 -45.29 29.47
C ARG A 222 -10.61 -43.82 29.23
N GLN A 223 -10.48 -43.06 30.30
CA GLN A 223 -10.45 -41.60 30.29
C GLN A 223 -9.25 -41.10 29.48
N GLY A 224 -9.50 -40.49 28.34
CA GLY A 224 -8.58 -39.59 27.68
C GLY A 224 -9.00 -38.15 28.02
N HIS A 225 -8.22 -37.48 28.83
CA HIS A 225 -8.38 -36.06 29.09
C HIS A 225 -8.02 -35.29 27.81
N ASP A 226 -9.06 -34.85 27.11
CA ASP A 226 -8.95 -33.83 26.11
C ASP A 226 -9.00 -32.48 26.85
N PRO A 227 -7.99 -31.56 26.68
CA PRO A 227 -8.07 -30.25 27.29
C PRO A 227 -9.17 -29.48 26.58
N ALA A 228 -10.24 -29.22 27.30
CA ALA A 228 -11.35 -28.38 26.89
C ALA A 228 -10.83 -27.06 26.27
N HIS A 229 -11.08 -26.89 24.99
CA HIS A 229 -11.01 -25.57 24.37
C HIS A 229 -11.95 -24.63 25.11
N PRO A 230 -11.51 -23.47 25.61
CA PRO A 230 -12.43 -22.53 26.22
C PRO A 230 -13.47 -22.12 25.16
N ALA A 231 -14.72 -22.31 25.53
CA ALA A 231 -15.85 -21.84 24.76
C ALA A 231 -15.61 -20.37 24.39
N PRO A 232 -16.00 -19.91 23.16
CA PRO A 232 -15.84 -18.52 22.79
C PRO A 232 -16.61 -17.67 23.80
N THR A 233 -15.90 -16.91 24.61
CA THR A 233 -16.45 -15.91 25.50
C THR A 233 -17.40 -15.03 24.67
N ALA A 234 -18.66 -14.98 25.06
CA ALA A 234 -19.66 -14.14 24.42
C ALA A 234 -19.11 -12.71 24.40
N LEU A 235 -18.83 -12.22 23.20
CA LEU A 235 -18.35 -10.85 22.98
C LEU A 235 -19.44 -9.92 23.52
N THR A 236 -19.14 -9.20 24.57
CA THR A 236 -19.97 -8.09 25.06
C THR A 236 -20.19 -7.15 23.87
N PRO A 237 -21.46 -6.76 23.55
CA PRO A 237 -21.72 -5.84 22.46
C PRO A 237 -20.86 -4.58 22.64
N ALA A 238 -20.16 -4.16 21.60
CA ALA A 238 -19.37 -2.94 21.66
C ALA A 238 -20.33 -1.76 21.96
N PRO A 239 -19.95 -0.82 22.83
CA PRO A 239 -20.81 0.30 23.18
C PRO A 239 -21.17 1.10 21.92
N ASP A 240 -22.43 1.57 21.85
CA ASP A 240 -22.97 2.31 20.72
C ASP A 240 -22.30 3.68 20.49
N ALA A 241 -21.54 4.18 21.45
CA ALA A 241 -20.76 5.40 21.37
C ALA A 241 -19.28 5.15 21.67
N ALA A 242 -18.42 6.05 21.21
CA ALA A 242 -16.98 5.99 21.50
C ALA A 242 -16.72 6.11 23.02
N THR A 243 -15.86 5.24 23.54
CA THR A 243 -15.45 5.29 24.97
C THR A 243 -14.56 6.51 25.23
N ALA A 244 -14.37 6.87 26.49
CA ALA A 244 -13.46 7.95 26.87
C ALA A 244 -12.02 7.68 26.40
N GLU A 245 -11.57 6.43 26.52
CA GLU A 245 -10.25 5.99 26.06
C GLU A 245 -10.10 6.09 24.52
N GLN A 246 -11.16 5.75 23.77
CA GLN A 246 -11.16 5.90 22.31
C GLN A 246 -11.11 7.37 21.89
N ARG A 247 -11.84 8.25 22.58
CA ARG A 247 -11.78 9.69 22.33
C ARG A 247 -10.40 10.27 22.65
N ALA A 248 -9.81 9.88 23.79
CA ALA A 248 -8.45 10.29 24.16
C ALA A 248 -7.41 9.81 23.12
N ALA A 249 -7.48 8.55 22.70
CA ALA A 249 -6.59 8.01 21.69
C ALA A 249 -6.77 8.69 20.31
N ALA A 250 -7.99 9.11 19.97
CA ALA A 250 -8.24 9.89 18.76
C ALA A 250 -7.63 11.31 18.85
N ALA A 251 -7.69 11.95 20.03
CA ALA A 251 -7.03 13.22 20.29
C ALA A 251 -5.51 13.10 20.20
N ASP A 252 -4.92 12.05 20.81
CA ASP A 252 -3.48 11.77 20.70
C ASP A 252 -3.02 11.60 19.23
N LEU A 253 -3.81 10.89 18.42
CA LEU A 253 -3.53 10.73 16.98
C LEU A 253 -3.64 12.06 16.23
N TRP A 254 -4.65 12.87 16.56
CA TRP A 254 -4.83 14.20 15.98
C TRP A 254 -3.61 15.09 16.24
N ASP A 255 -3.16 15.15 17.48
CA ASP A 255 -2.03 15.97 17.89
C ASP A 255 -0.71 15.48 17.27
N ALA A 256 -0.49 14.17 17.25
CA ALA A 256 0.71 13.59 16.65
C ALA A 256 0.79 13.82 15.12
N VAL A 257 -0.33 13.73 14.40
CA VAL A 257 -0.38 14.06 12.98
C VAL A 257 -0.30 15.56 12.74
N GLY A 258 -0.90 16.37 13.63
CA GLY A 258 -0.75 17.83 13.63
C GLY A 258 0.72 18.25 13.73
N ALA A 259 1.50 17.57 14.58
CA ALA A 259 2.94 17.79 14.68
C ALA A 259 3.71 17.43 13.39
N VAL A 260 3.29 16.40 12.68
CA VAL A 260 3.86 16.07 11.35
C VAL A 260 3.59 17.20 10.35
N LEU A 261 2.36 17.72 10.31
CA LEU A 261 1.98 18.83 9.41
C LEU A 261 2.68 20.15 9.79
N GLU A 262 2.90 20.39 11.08
CA GLU A 262 3.67 21.56 11.55
C GLU A 262 5.13 21.50 11.09
N ALA A 263 5.74 20.31 11.19
CA ALA A 263 7.15 20.10 10.89
C ALA A 263 7.45 19.91 9.39
N GLY A 264 6.51 19.32 8.64
CA GLY A 264 6.73 18.81 7.28
C GLY A 264 7.61 17.56 7.24
N THR A 265 7.81 16.98 6.04
CA THR A 265 8.61 15.74 5.87
C THR A 265 10.04 15.90 6.40
N ASP A 266 10.69 17.03 6.14
CA ASP A 266 12.07 17.28 6.56
C ASP A 266 12.20 17.43 8.08
N GLY A 267 11.22 18.09 8.70
CA GLY A 267 11.17 18.29 10.15
C GLY A 267 10.63 17.11 10.93
N ALA A 268 9.93 16.16 10.30
CA ALA A 268 9.35 14.98 10.94
C ALA A 268 10.43 13.90 11.22
N GLY A 269 11.40 14.26 12.07
CA GLY A 269 12.50 13.39 12.51
C GLY A 269 12.07 12.28 13.47
N ALA A 270 13.05 11.67 14.14
CA ALA A 270 12.84 10.52 15.02
C ALA A 270 11.83 10.79 16.14
N VAL A 271 11.85 11.98 16.73
CA VAL A 271 10.94 12.36 17.84
C VAL A 271 9.49 12.39 17.36
N VAL A 272 9.19 13.09 16.26
CA VAL A 272 7.83 13.17 15.70
C VAL A 272 7.33 11.78 15.29
N GLN A 273 8.18 10.96 14.70
CA GLN A 273 7.82 9.58 14.34
C GLN A 273 7.58 8.70 15.57
N ALA A 274 8.36 8.87 16.64
CA ALA A 274 8.18 8.14 17.89
C ALA A 274 6.84 8.49 18.56
N GLU A 275 6.49 9.79 18.60
CA GLU A 275 5.20 10.25 19.12
C GLU A 275 4.02 9.69 18.30
N LEU A 276 4.12 9.69 16.98
CA LEU A 276 3.10 9.09 16.12
C LEU A 276 2.98 7.57 16.33
N LEU A 277 4.11 6.87 16.56
CA LEU A 277 4.08 5.43 16.89
C LEU A 277 3.49 5.19 18.29
N ARG A 278 3.76 6.06 19.26
CA ARG A 278 3.16 6.02 20.60
C ARG A 278 1.64 6.19 20.49
N ALA A 279 1.16 7.22 19.78
CA ALA A 279 -0.26 7.45 19.55
C ALA A 279 -0.92 6.27 18.81
N ALA A 280 -0.25 5.67 17.83
CA ALA A 280 -0.73 4.47 17.14
C ALA A 280 -0.84 3.27 18.10
N HIS A 281 0.10 3.10 19.01
CA HIS A 281 0.05 2.06 20.03
C HIS A 281 -1.13 2.26 21.00
N THR A 282 -1.30 3.48 21.52
CA THR A 282 -2.44 3.86 22.37
C THR A 282 -3.77 3.59 21.67
N ALA A 283 -3.90 4.01 20.41
CA ALA A 283 -5.08 3.75 19.59
C ALA A 283 -5.37 2.25 19.45
N ARG A 284 -4.34 1.43 19.27
CA ARG A 284 -4.49 -0.02 19.19
C ARG A 284 -4.99 -0.62 20.50
N LEU A 285 -4.46 -0.15 21.65
CA LEU A 285 -4.91 -0.59 22.99
C LEU A 285 -6.35 -0.17 23.27
N ALA A 286 -6.75 1.03 22.81
CA ALA A 286 -8.11 1.53 22.91
C ALA A 286 -9.11 0.83 21.97
N GLY A 287 -8.69 -0.20 21.20
CA GLY A 287 -9.54 -0.92 20.27
C GLY A 287 -9.83 -0.18 18.96
N LEU A 288 -8.87 0.62 18.49
CA LEU A 288 -8.92 1.38 17.23
C LEU A 288 -7.89 0.85 16.20
N PRO A 289 -7.95 -0.42 15.79
CA PRO A 289 -6.93 -1.01 14.93
C PRO A 289 -6.83 -0.35 13.56
N ARG A 290 -7.92 0.18 13.01
CA ARG A 290 -7.93 0.90 11.73
C ARG A 290 -7.10 2.18 11.81
N ALA A 291 -7.34 3.01 12.83
CA ALA A 291 -6.61 4.24 13.04
C ALA A 291 -5.12 3.98 13.35
N ALA A 292 -4.83 3.00 14.19
CA ALA A 292 -3.46 2.57 14.49
C ALA A 292 -2.71 2.10 13.23
N GLY A 293 -3.35 1.30 12.39
CA GLY A 293 -2.75 0.83 11.13
C GLY A 293 -2.45 1.99 10.16
N ARG A 294 -3.38 2.95 10.03
CA ARG A 294 -3.18 4.14 9.19
C ARG A 294 -2.05 5.03 9.71
N ALA A 295 -1.94 5.23 11.03
CA ALA A 295 -0.83 5.99 11.61
C ALA A 295 0.54 5.32 11.37
N VAL A 296 0.62 4.00 11.45
CA VAL A 296 1.84 3.25 11.08
C VAL A 296 2.18 3.43 9.59
N SER A 297 1.17 3.49 8.71
CA SER A 297 1.39 3.78 7.28
C SER A 297 1.99 5.17 7.06
N VAL A 298 1.56 6.19 7.84
CA VAL A 298 2.17 7.53 7.81
C VAL A 298 3.65 7.48 8.19
N VAL A 299 4.00 6.76 9.28
CA VAL A 299 5.42 6.61 9.69
C VAL A 299 6.24 5.94 8.60
N THR A 300 5.68 4.89 7.96
CA THR A 300 6.36 4.21 6.85
C THR A 300 6.59 5.17 5.69
N ALA A 301 5.58 5.93 5.27
CA ALA A 301 5.71 6.91 4.19
C ALA A 301 6.72 8.04 4.53
N LEU A 302 6.75 8.51 5.78
CA LEU A 302 7.76 9.47 6.24
C LEU A 302 9.19 8.90 6.17
N ARG A 303 9.39 7.64 6.52
CA ARG A 303 10.69 6.98 6.40
C ARG A 303 11.15 6.86 4.96
N VAL A 304 10.24 6.46 4.06
CA VAL A 304 10.48 6.38 2.62
C VAL A 304 10.83 7.77 2.06
N ALA A 305 10.12 8.84 2.48
CA ALA A 305 10.42 10.21 2.09
C ALA A 305 11.84 10.64 2.52
N ARG A 306 12.19 10.37 3.78
CA ARG A 306 13.47 10.80 4.37
C ARG A 306 14.67 9.99 3.90
N SER A 307 14.47 8.77 3.43
CA SER A 307 15.52 7.96 2.77
C SER A 307 15.70 8.30 1.29
N ALA A 308 14.98 9.30 0.77
CA ALA A 308 14.96 9.66 -0.65
C ALA A 308 14.66 8.46 -1.58
N ASP A 309 13.84 7.53 -1.11
CA ASP A 309 13.45 6.34 -1.87
C ASP A 309 12.69 6.73 -3.15
N ALA A 310 13.08 6.15 -4.27
CA ALA A 310 12.46 6.43 -5.56
C ALA A 310 10.95 6.07 -5.62
N ALA A 311 10.48 5.19 -4.73
CA ALA A 311 9.08 4.84 -4.61
C ALA A 311 8.24 5.88 -3.84
N TYR A 312 8.86 6.88 -3.21
CA TYR A 312 8.13 7.91 -2.47
C TYR A 312 7.22 8.74 -3.38
N ARG A 313 5.99 8.91 -2.92
CA ARG A 313 5.00 9.80 -3.55
C ARG A 313 4.39 10.71 -2.50
N LEU A 314 4.54 12.02 -2.68
CA LEU A 314 4.00 13.03 -1.77
C LEU A 314 2.47 12.94 -1.63
N ALA A 315 1.78 12.60 -2.72
CA ALA A 315 0.34 12.41 -2.72
C ALA A 315 -0.11 11.27 -1.79
N ASP A 316 0.65 10.18 -1.72
CA ASP A 316 0.34 9.04 -0.84
C ASP A 316 0.50 9.41 0.64
N LEU A 317 1.55 10.17 0.97
CA LEU A 317 1.71 10.69 2.33
C LEU A 317 0.60 11.67 2.70
N ALA A 318 0.23 12.58 1.79
CA ALA A 318 -0.87 13.52 2.02
C ALA A 318 -2.20 12.78 2.24
N ALA A 319 -2.48 11.76 1.43
CA ALA A 319 -3.65 10.90 1.60
C ALA A 319 -3.64 10.15 2.94
N ALA A 320 -2.50 9.59 3.34
CA ALA A 320 -2.36 8.87 4.62
C ALA A 320 -2.59 9.80 5.83
N LEU A 321 -2.04 11.02 5.81
CA LEU A 321 -2.25 12.03 6.85
C LEU A 321 -3.73 12.45 6.93
N ARG A 322 -4.36 12.73 5.77
CA ARG A 322 -5.79 13.05 5.69
C ARG A 322 -6.63 11.92 6.29
N ASP A 323 -6.35 10.68 5.96
CA ASP A 323 -7.11 9.52 6.44
C ASP A 323 -7.04 9.37 7.96
N VAL A 324 -5.85 9.58 8.58
CA VAL A 324 -5.72 9.53 10.05
C VAL A 324 -6.48 10.68 10.70
N LEU A 325 -6.32 11.92 10.21
CA LEU A 325 -7.03 13.07 10.75
C LEU A 325 -8.55 12.95 10.59
N ARG A 326 -9.02 12.45 9.44
CA ARG A 326 -10.45 12.20 9.19
C ARG A 326 -11.02 11.17 10.17
N LEU A 327 -10.29 10.08 10.42
CA LEU A 327 -10.69 9.08 11.43
C LEU A 327 -10.69 9.69 12.84
N ALA A 328 -9.63 10.39 13.24
CA ALA A 328 -9.52 11.01 14.55
C ALA A 328 -10.60 12.08 14.78
N HIS A 329 -10.96 12.84 13.74
CA HIS A 329 -12.02 13.86 13.80
C HIS A 329 -13.42 13.26 13.95
N ARG A 330 -13.73 12.20 13.17
CA ARG A 330 -15.08 11.61 13.16
C ARG A 330 -15.37 10.72 14.36
N LEU A 331 -14.37 9.99 14.83
CA LEU A 331 -14.51 8.95 15.83
C LEU A 331 -15.17 9.41 17.14
N PRO A 332 -14.86 10.60 17.73
CA PRO A 332 -15.48 11.06 18.95
C PRO A 332 -16.99 11.27 18.86
N HIS A 333 -17.51 11.52 17.66
CA HIS A 333 -18.90 11.86 17.38
C HIS A 333 -19.71 10.71 16.76
N ALA A 334 -19.04 9.62 16.43
CA ALA A 334 -19.65 8.47 15.75
C ALA A 334 -20.37 7.54 16.74
N GLY A 335 -21.44 6.92 16.27
CA GLY A 335 -22.19 5.90 17.02
C GLY A 335 -22.54 4.69 16.15
N GLY A 336 -22.98 3.62 16.78
CA GLY A 336 -23.55 2.45 16.14
C GLY A 336 -22.67 1.86 15.02
N ARG A 337 -23.26 1.71 13.84
CA ARG A 337 -22.57 1.14 12.66
C ARG A 337 -21.39 1.97 12.22
N GLU A 338 -21.53 3.30 12.16
CA GLU A 338 -20.43 4.18 11.77
C GLU A 338 -19.22 4.00 12.68
N LEU A 339 -19.43 3.97 13.99
CA LEU A 339 -18.37 3.75 14.95
C LEU A 339 -17.67 2.40 14.76
N SER A 340 -18.43 1.35 14.47
CA SER A 340 -17.88 0.02 14.16
C SER A 340 -16.99 0.05 12.93
N GLU A 341 -17.39 0.76 11.89
CA GLU A 341 -16.62 0.95 10.67
C GLU A 341 -15.34 1.78 10.92
N LEU A 342 -15.41 2.83 11.73
CA LEU A 342 -14.25 3.66 12.09
C LEU A 342 -13.26 2.92 12.98
N ARG A 343 -13.73 2.12 13.94
CA ARG A 343 -12.89 1.24 14.76
C ARG A 343 -12.11 0.27 13.86
N GLY A 344 -12.78 -0.32 12.89
CA GLY A 344 -12.26 -1.40 12.09
C GLY A 344 -12.12 -2.70 12.87
N SER A 345 -11.53 -3.71 12.27
CA SER A 345 -11.30 -5.02 12.90
C SER A 345 -9.85 -5.46 12.73
N VAL A 346 -9.28 -6.07 13.76
CA VAL A 346 -7.93 -6.68 13.71
C VAL A 346 -7.92 -7.89 12.78
N ARG A 347 -9.01 -8.66 12.81
CA ARG A 347 -9.23 -9.80 11.94
C ARG A 347 -10.56 -9.59 11.23
N GLN A 348 -10.55 -9.61 9.92
CA GLN A 348 -11.80 -9.55 9.16
C GLN A 348 -12.63 -10.80 9.47
N PRO A 349 -13.93 -10.64 9.80
CA PRO A 349 -14.81 -11.78 9.96
C PRO A 349 -14.97 -12.49 8.62
N TYR A 350 -14.96 -13.82 8.67
CA TYR A 350 -15.26 -14.65 7.51
C TYR A 350 -16.64 -15.25 7.68
N THR A 351 -17.49 -15.05 6.68
CA THR A 351 -18.86 -15.60 6.66
C THR A 351 -18.86 -16.90 5.88
N PRO A 352 -19.43 -17.99 6.42
CA PRO A 352 -19.64 -19.23 5.67
C PRO A 352 -20.52 -18.99 4.45
N LYS A 353 -20.12 -19.50 3.29
CA LYS A 353 -20.85 -19.44 2.02
C LYS A 353 -21.21 -20.82 1.44
N GLY A 354 -20.87 -21.89 2.14
CA GLY A 354 -21.12 -23.25 1.67
C GLY A 354 -20.22 -23.63 0.50
N SER A 355 -20.82 -23.99 -0.63
CA SER A 355 -20.07 -24.32 -1.86
C SER A 355 -20.09 -23.13 -2.84
N LEU A 356 -18.91 -22.83 -3.41
CA LEU A 356 -18.73 -21.78 -4.42
C LEU A 356 -18.12 -22.39 -5.68
N ARG A 357 -18.66 -22.02 -6.84
CA ARG A 357 -18.06 -22.22 -8.13
C ARG A 357 -17.44 -20.89 -8.58
N LEU A 358 -16.12 -20.88 -8.80
CA LEU A 358 -15.37 -19.69 -9.13
C LEU A 358 -14.69 -19.86 -10.48
N TYR A 359 -14.60 -18.75 -11.22
CA TYR A 359 -13.94 -18.64 -12.51
C TYR A 359 -12.80 -17.66 -12.39
N GLY A 360 -11.58 -18.08 -12.74
CA GLY A 360 -10.41 -17.21 -12.72
C GLY A 360 -10.58 -16.02 -13.66
N LEU A 361 -10.17 -14.85 -13.22
CA LEU A 361 -10.20 -13.62 -14.02
C LEU A 361 -8.80 -13.20 -14.43
N PHE A 362 -7.96 -12.87 -13.49
CA PHE A 362 -6.57 -12.47 -13.67
C PHE A 362 -5.82 -12.55 -12.34
N SER A 363 -4.50 -12.45 -12.40
CA SER A 363 -3.64 -12.32 -11.23
C SER A 363 -2.81 -11.04 -11.32
N GLU A 364 -2.61 -10.40 -10.18
CA GLU A 364 -1.74 -9.22 -10.08
C GLU A 364 -0.65 -9.44 -9.02
N PRO A 365 0.56 -8.89 -9.21
CA PRO A 365 1.56 -8.84 -8.17
C PRO A 365 1.17 -7.86 -7.08
N VAL A 366 1.55 -8.16 -5.85
CA VAL A 366 1.47 -7.24 -4.71
C VAL A 366 2.88 -6.92 -4.27
N LEU A 367 3.19 -5.66 -4.18
CA LEU A 367 4.45 -5.17 -3.63
C LEU A 367 4.15 -3.91 -2.81
N THR A 368 4.37 -3.99 -1.50
CA THR A 368 4.09 -2.89 -0.58
C THR A 368 5.37 -2.22 -0.12
N ALA A 369 5.32 -0.94 0.23
CA ALA A 369 6.43 -0.19 0.81
C ALA A 369 6.94 -0.80 2.13
N THR A 370 6.15 -1.66 2.80
CA THR A 370 6.55 -2.38 4.02
C THR A 370 7.26 -3.70 3.74
N GLY A 371 7.61 -3.99 2.47
CA GLY A 371 8.32 -5.19 2.07
C GLY A 371 7.47 -6.47 1.99
N TYR A 372 6.13 -6.34 2.12
CA TYR A 372 5.23 -7.46 1.81
C TYR A 372 5.05 -7.57 0.31
N ALA A 373 5.18 -8.78 -0.19
CA ALA A 373 5.09 -9.06 -1.62
C ALA A 373 4.44 -10.42 -1.87
N GLY A 374 3.91 -10.61 -3.09
CA GLY A 374 3.24 -11.84 -3.48
C GLY A 374 2.33 -11.65 -4.68
N ALA A 375 1.25 -12.42 -4.74
CA ALA A 375 0.20 -12.28 -5.75
C ALA A 375 -1.19 -12.33 -5.15
N VAL A 376 -2.12 -11.71 -5.84
CA VAL A 376 -3.57 -11.84 -5.64
C VAL A 376 -4.18 -12.30 -6.95
N THR A 377 -4.93 -13.41 -6.88
CA THR A 377 -5.76 -13.86 -8.01
C THR A 377 -7.19 -13.44 -7.77
N TRP A 378 -7.75 -12.78 -8.75
CA TRP A 378 -9.15 -12.40 -8.82
C TRP A 378 -9.94 -13.47 -9.52
N THR A 379 -11.09 -13.79 -8.96
CA THR A 379 -12.05 -14.75 -9.50
C THR A 379 -13.46 -14.15 -9.43
N ALA A 380 -14.37 -14.63 -10.28
CA ALA A 380 -15.78 -14.30 -10.19
C ALA A 380 -16.61 -15.55 -9.96
N ASP A 381 -17.72 -15.45 -9.26
CA ASP A 381 -18.73 -16.50 -9.22
C ASP A 381 -19.72 -16.38 -10.40
N ALA A 382 -20.68 -17.30 -10.47
CA ALA A 382 -21.67 -17.32 -11.54
C ALA A 382 -22.59 -16.07 -11.59
N THR A 383 -22.62 -15.29 -10.50
CA THR A 383 -23.38 -14.03 -10.43
C THR A 383 -22.56 -12.81 -10.83
N GLY A 384 -21.27 -12.96 -11.08
CA GLY A 384 -20.32 -11.87 -11.35
C GLY A 384 -19.73 -11.25 -10.09
N ARG A 385 -20.03 -11.77 -8.89
CA ARG A 385 -19.40 -11.29 -7.65
C ARG A 385 -17.93 -11.66 -7.62
N LEU A 386 -17.10 -10.68 -7.28
CA LEU A 386 -15.66 -10.84 -7.24
C LEU A 386 -15.17 -11.46 -5.92
N HIS A 387 -14.21 -12.35 -6.05
CA HIS A 387 -13.53 -13.00 -4.93
C HIS A 387 -12.02 -12.97 -5.15
N THR A 388 -11.25 -12.96 -4.07
CA THR A 388 -9.79 -12.93 -4.14
C THR A 388 -9.14 -14.08 -3.38
N VAL A 389 -8.07 -14.59 -3.97
CA VAL A 389 -7.12 -15.52 -3.34
C VAL A 389 -5.77 -14.83 -3.27
N SER A 390 -5.19 -14.70 -2.09
CA SER A 390 -3.94 -13.98 -1.94
C SER A 390 -2.87 -14.79 -1.21
N ASP A 391 -1.64 -14.77 -1.74
CA ASP A 391 -0.42 -15.21 -1.09
C ASP A 391 0.56 -14.03 -0.98
N VAL A 392 0.43 -13.28 0.11
CA VAL A 392 1.25 -12.10 0.39
C VAL A 392 1.98 -12.30 1.71
N ALA A 393 3.31 -12.18 1.68
CA ALA A 393 4.17 -12.34 2.85
C ALA A 393 5.40 -11.43 2.74
N PRO A 394 6.18 -11.21 3.81
CA PRO A 394 7.46 -10.51 3.72
C PRO A 394 8.40 -11.16 2.70
N GLY A 395 9.19 -10.38 1.95
CA GLY A 395 10.14 -10.90 0.97
C GLY A 395 10.47 -9.97 -0.20
N GLY A 396 9.96 -8.75 -0.21
CA GLY A 396 10.31 -7.72 -1.20
C GLY A 396 10.03 -8.08 -2.65
N ALA A 397 10.63 -7.34 -3.60
CA ALA A 397 10.38 -7.47 -5.05
C ALA A 397 10.67 -8.88 -5.59
N GLY A 398 11.70 -9.56 -5.09
CA GLY A 398 12.02 -10.93 -5.52
C GLY A 398 10.91 -11.94 -5.25
N ARG A 399 10.08 -11.72 -4.20
CA ARG A 399 8.90 -12.54 -3.96
C ARG A 399 7.76 -12.23 -4.94
N ALA A 400 7.60 -10.97 -5.35
CA ALA A 400 6.56 -10.58 -6.30
C ALA A 400 6.80 -11.17 -7.69
N THR A 401 8.04 -11.18 -8.18
CA THR A 401 8.40 -11.70 -9.51
C THR A 401 8.13 -13.20 -9.67
N GLY A 402 8.33 -14.01 -8.62
CA GLY A 402 8.04 -15.45 -8.64
C GLY A 402 6.64 -15.82 -8.13
N ALA A 403 5.78 -14.83 -7.87
CA ALA A 403 4.51 -15.09 -7.19
C ALA A 403 3.49 -15.81 -8.08
N ALA A 404 3.53 -15.61 -9.39
CA ALA A 404 2.62 -16.25 -10.34
C ALA A 404 2.66 -17.79 -10.29
N ASP A 405 3.84 -18.33 -10.08
CA ASP A 405 4.12 -19.77 -10.12
C ASP A 405 4.07 -20.43 -8.72
N ARG A 406 3.66 -19.65 -7.70
CA ARG A 406 3.40 -20.19 -6.36
C ARG A 406 2.01 -20.80 -6.28
N GLY A 407 1.92 -21.90 -5.53
CA GLY A 407 0.65 -22.55 -5.23
C GLY A 407 -0.29 -21.65 -4.42
N VAL A 408 -1.55 -21.61 -4.82
CA VAL A 408 -2.59 -20.95 -4.05
C VAL A 408 -2.88 -21.74 -2.79
N ARG A 409 -3.12 -21.04 -1.68
CA ARG A 409 -3.37 -21.68 -0.39
C ARG A 409 -4.86 -21.72 -0.08
N ILE A 410 -5.59 -22.60 -0.78
CA ILE A 410 -7.00 -22.86 -0.52
C ILE A 410 -7.25 -24.37 -0.60
N GLY A 411 -7.64 -24.98 0.52
CA GLY A 411 -7.90 -26.40 0.59
C GLY A 411 -6.73 -27.22 0.06
N ASP A 412 -7.05 -28.31 -0.65
CA ASP A 412 -6.08 -29.25 -1.18
C ASP A 412 -5.69 -28.96 -2.64
N THR A 413 -5.94 -27.75 -3.14
CA THR A 413 -5.62 -27.40 -4.54
C THR A 413 -4.12 -27.27 -4.77
N THR A 414 -3.66 -27.79 -5.90
CA THR A 414 -2.27 -27.66 -6.36
C THR A 414 -2.08 -26.55 -7.40
N LEU A 415 -3.15 -25.78 -7.70
CA LEU A 415 -3.08 -24.70 -8.67
C LEU A 415 -2.10 -23.61 -8.24
N THR A 416 -1.34 -23.08 -9.19
CA THR A 416 -0.60 -21.83 -9.02
C THR A 416 -1.52 -20.61 -9.25
N HIS A 417 -1.07 -19.42 -8.89
CA HIS A 417 -1.80 -18.18 -9.21
C HIS A 417 -2.01 -18.00 -10.71
N ARG A 418 -0.99 -18.31 -11.52
CA ARG A 418 -1.05 -18.31 -12.99
C ARG A 418 -2.09 -19.27 -13.55
N GLU A 419 -2.17 -20.47 -13.00
CA GLU A 419 -3.16 -21.46 -13.44
C GLU A 419 -4.57 -21.07 -12.97
N LEU A 420 -4.71 -20.60 -11.73
CA LEU A 420 -6.01 -20.19 -11.19
C LEU A 420 -6.59 -19.01 -11.97
N SER A 421 -5.76 -18.05 -12.40
CA SER A 421 -6.25 -16.93 -13.20
C SER A 421 -6.93 -17.38 -14.51
N ARG A 422 -6.61 -18.59 -15.02
CA ARG A 422 -7.12 -19.16 -16.27
C ARG A 422 -8.09 -20.34 -16.09
N ALA A 423 -8.04 -20.97 -14.92
CA ALA A 423 -8.88 -22.11 -14.57
C ALA A 423 -10.12 -21.67 -13.77
N GLY A 424 -10.85 -22.63 -13.27
CA GLY A 424 -11.88 -22.44 -12.25
C GLY A 424 -11.53 -23.20 -10.98
N LEU A 425 -12.31 -22.93 -9.93
CA LEU A 425 -12.18 -23.55 -8.63
C LEU A 425 -13.58 -23.89 -8.09
N VAL A 426 -13.78 -25.12 -7.63
CA VAL A 426 -14.94 -25.48 -6.80
C VAL A 426 -14.45 -25.56 -5.36
N VAL A 427 -15.07 -24.77 -4.50
CA VAL A 427 -14.70 -24.67 -3.09
C VAL A 427 -15.87 -25.15 -2.23
N SER A 428 -15.65 -26.12 -1.37
CA SER A 428 -16.61 -26.57 -0.35
C SER A 428 -16.18 -26.06 1.02
N GLY A 429 -17.14 -25.74 1.88
CA GLY A 429 -16.87 -25.10 3.17
C GLY A 429 -16.27 -23.70 3.02
N ALA A 430 -16.54 -23.02 1.89
CA ALA A 430 -16.02 -21.71 1.60
C ALA A 430 -16.40 -20.71 2.68
N THR A 431 -15.43 -19.91 3.09
CA THR A 431 -15.66 -18.74 3.92
C THR A 431 -15.15 -17.50 3.19
N VAL A 432 -15.89 -16.40 3.28
CA VAL A 432 -15.60 -15.16 2.52
C VAL A 432 -15.60 -13.97 3.46
N SER A 433 -14.57 -13.12 3.35
CA SER A 433 -14.53 -11.84 4.06
C SER A 433 -15.48 -10.82 3.42
N PRO A 434 -15.81 -9.71 4.09
CA PRO A 434 -16.60 -8.62 3.51
C PRO A 434 -16.01 -8.06 2.21
N THR A 435 -14.68 -8.11 2.06
CA THR A 435 -13.95 -7.65 0.85
C THR A 435 -13.85 -8.72 -0.24
N GLY A 436 -14.51 -9.86 -0.12
CA GLY A 436 -14.48 -10.94 -1.11
C GLY A 436 -13.28 -11.90 -0.99
N ARG A 437 -12.39 -11.72 0.01
CA ARG A 437 -11.25 -12.62 0.18
C ARG A 437 -11.72 -13.99 0.67
N LEU A 438 -11.24 -15.04 0.02
CA LEU A 438 -11.52 -16.42 0.42
C LEU A 438 -10.66 -16.82 1.62
N GLY A 439 -11.27 -17.51 2.56
CA GLY A 439 -10.58 -18.08 3.72
C GLY A 439 -9.93 -19.42 3.36
N ALA A 440 -8.78 -19.68 3.99
CA ALA A 440 -8.00 -20.92 3.84
C ALA A 440 -8.02 -21.77 5.13
N GLY A 441 -9.16 -21.82 5.83
CA GLY A 441 -9.30 -22.56 7.08
C GLY A 441 -9.28 -24.09 6.88
N ALA A 442 -9.08 -24.85 7.95
CA ALA A 442 -8.93 -26.31 7.92
C ALA A 442 -10.14 -27.08 7.35
N GLY A 443 -11.33 -26.47 7.35
CA GLY A 443 -12.57 -27.09 6.79
C GLY A 443 -12.82 -26.75 5.31
N VAL A 444 -11.95 -25.95 4.69
CA VAL A 444 -12.10 -25.56 3.27
C VAL A 444 -11.45 -26.61 2.39
N ARG A 445 -12.22 -27.15 1.44
CA ARG A 445 -11.70 -28.03 0.38
C ARG A 445 -11.86 -27.35 -0.94
N ALA A 446 -10.88 -27.49 -1.84
CA ALA A 446 -10.92 -26.85 -3.13
C ALA A 446 -10.34 -27.80 -4.20
N VAL A 447 -11.06 -27.91 -5.32
CA VAL A 447 -10.62 -28.73 -6.47
C VAL A 447 -10.61 -27.86 -7.72
N ARG A 448 -9.63 -28.15 -8.60
CA ARG A 448 -9.55 -27.52 -9.93
C ARG A 448 -10.82 -27.82 -10.72
N ALA A 449 -11.27 -26.82 -11.44
CA ALA A 449 -12.37 -26.93 -12.36
C ALA A 449 -12.08 -26.18 -13.69
N SER A 450 -12.90 -26.36 -14.72
CA SER A 450 -12.75 -25.60 -15.96
C SER A 450 -12.92 -24.11 -15.72
N GLY A 451 -12.09 -23.27 -16.34
CA GLY A 451 -12.27 -21.82 -16.39
C GLY A 451 -13.33 -21.43 -17.43
N ALA A 452 -13.47 -20.13 -17.63
CA ALA A 452 -14.24 -19.54 -18.72
C ALA A 452 -13.37 -18.48 -19.42
N ALA A 453 -13.55 -18.34 -20.74
CA ALA A 453 -12.99 -17.21 -21.48
C ALA A 453 -13.72 -15.91 -21.06
N TRP A 454 -13.06 -14.77 -21.18
CA TRP A 454 -13.69 -13.49 -20.84
C TRP A 454 -14.89 -13.15 -21.74
N HIS A 455 -14.94 -13.72 -22.95
CA HIS A 455 -16.05 -13.56 -23.91
C HIS A 455 -17.17 -14.62 -23.75
N ALA A 456 -17.09 -15.41 -22.69
CA ALA A 456 -18.08 -16.47 -22.43
C ALA A 456 -18.72 -16.30 -21.05
N GLU A 457 -19.96 -16.75 -20.93
CA GLU A 457 -20.62 -16.82 -19.64
C GLU A 457 -19.85 -17.70 -18.62
N PRO A 458 -19.79 -17.33 -17.36
CA PRO A 458 -20.45 -16.18 -16.75
C PRO A 458 -19.62 -14.90 -16.72
N LEU A 459 -18.40 -14.89 -17.28
CA LEU A 459 -17.47 -13.74 -17.17
C LEU A 459 -17.84 -12.58 -18.09
N ASP A 460 -18.44 -12.85 -19.26
CA ASP A 460 -18.86 -11.85 -20.25
C ASP A 460 -19.72 -10.72 -19.65
N ARG A 461 -20.56 -11.05 -18.68
CA ARG A 461 -21.42 -10.10 -17.98
C ARG A 461 -20.68 -8.97 -17.27
N LEU A 462 -19.42 -9.16 -16.89
CA LEU A 462 -18.62 -8.12 -16.25
C LEU A 462 -18.33 -6.96 -17.21
N TRP A 463 -18.15 -7.26 -18.49
CA TRP A 463 -17.95 -6.27 -19.56
C TRP A 463 -19.27 -5.69 -20.09
N ALA A 464 -20.40 -6.36 -19.81
CA ALA A 464 -21.73 -5.86 -20.20
C ALA A 464 -22.25 -4.72 -19.30
N VAL A 465 -21.63 -4.50 -18.12
CA VAL A 465 -22.01 -3.39 -17.22
C VAL A 465 -21.55 -2.06 -17.82
N PRO A 466 -22.43 -1.06 -17.95
CA PRO A 466 -22.08 0.25 -18.48
C PRO A 466 -20.88 0.88 -17.75
N VAL A 467 -19.98 1.52 -18.48
CA VAL A 467 -18.75 2.11 -17.92
C VAL A 467 -19.03 3.13 -16.83
N ALA A 468 -20.02 4.00 -17.03
CA ALA A 468 -20.43 5.00 -16.04
C ALA A 468 -20.90 4.36 -14.71
N GLU A 469 -21.61 3.22 -14.77
CA GLU A 469 -22.05 2.48 -13.60
C GLU A 469 -20.87 1.82 -12.88
N GLN A 470 -19.93 1.24 -13.63
CA GLN A 470 -18.69 0.68 -13.05
C GLN A 470 -17.89 1.76 -12.32
N VAL A 471 -17.73 2.94 -12.92
CA VAL A 471 -17.00 4.08 -12.33
C VAL A 471 -17.74 4.63 -11.11
N SER A 472 -19.07 4.79 -11.17
CA SER A 472 -19.88 5.21 -10.02
C SER A 472 -19.68 4.28 -8.82
N ARG A 473 -19.72 2.97 -9.07
CA ARG A 473 -19.44 1.95 -8.05
C ARG A 473 -18.01 2.09 -7.52
N ALA A 474 -17.01 2.25 -8.40
CA ALA A 474 -15.60 2.36 -8.01
C ALA A 474 -15.29 3.62 -7.18
N LEU A 475 -16.03 4.71 -7.40
CA LEU A 475 -15.90 5.95 -6.62
C LEU A 475 -16.62 5.90 -5.25
N THR A 476 -17.55 4.98 -5.07
CA THR A 476 -18.38 4.90 -3.85
C THR A 476 -18.09 3.70 -2.97
N THR A 477 -17.40 2.67 -3.50
CA THR A 477 -17.08 1.43 -2.79
C THR A 477 -15.58 1.13 -2.88
N ASP A 478 -15.13 0.09 -2.17
CA ASP A 478 -13.75 -0.44 -2.27
C ASP A 478 -13.52 -1.31 -3.54
N GLN A 479 -14.52 -1.38 -4.46
CA GLN A 479 -14.42 -2.17 -5.69
C GLN A 479 -14.01 -1.28 -6.86
N ASP A 480 -12.73 -1.05 -7.01
CA ASP A 480 -12.10 -0.12 -7.95
C ASP A 480 -11.78 -0.72 -9.34
N LEU A 481 -12.16 -1.99 -9.58
CA LEU A 481 -11.94 -2.64 -10.86
C LEU A 481 -12.96 -2.24 -11.93
N LEU A 482 -12.43 -1.98 -13.12
CA LEU A 482 -13.17 -1.68 -14.35
C LEU A 482 -12.92 -2.79 -15.38
N PHE A 483 -13.97 -3.20 -16.06
CA PHE A 483 -13.99 -4.18 -17.14
C PHE A 483 -14.38 -3.46 -18.41
N LEU A 484 -13.41 -3.25 -19.32
CA LEU A 484 -13.58 -2.34 -20.46
C LEU A 484 -13.26 -3.04 -21.77
N ASP A 485 -14.06 -2.77 -22.80
CA ASP A 485 -13.73 -3.09 -24.20
C ASP A 485 -13.07 -1.86 -24.81
N VAL A 486 -11.80 -1.97 -25.23
CA VAL A 486 -11.02 -0.83 -25.69
C VAL A 486 -10.40 -1.07 -27.06
N THR A 487 -10.18 0.01 -27.81
CA THR A 487 -9.37 0.01 -29.04
C THR A 487 -8.14 0.87 -28.81
N LEU A 488 -6.95 0.30 -28.95
CA LEU A 488 -5.69 1.03 -28.75
C LEU A 488 -5.50 2.08 -29.85
N SER A 489 -5.24 3.33 -29.45
CA SER A 489 -5.06 4.45 -30.39
C SER A 489 -3.61 4.94 -30.50
N GLY A 490 -2.81 4.80 -29.45
CA GLY A 490 -1.42 5.24 -29.41
C GLY A 490 -0.91 5.45 -27.99
N THR A 491 0.02 6.39 -27.82
CA THR A 491 0.59 6.74 -26.51
C THR A 491 0.63 8.25 -26.30
N VAL A 492 0.64 8.65 -25.05
CA VAL A 492 0.97 10.00 -24.62
C VAL A 492 2.02 9.93 -23.52
N ARG A 493 2.97 10.86 -23.56
CA ARG A 493 3.97 10.98 -22.50
C ARG A 493 3.49 11.96 -21.44
N GLU A 494 3.42 11.48 -20.22
CA GLU A 494 3.10 12.27 -19.03
C GLU A 494 4.34 12.40 -18.13
N ALA A 495 4.27 13.27 -17.12
CA ALA A 495 5.37 13.43 -16.15
C ALA A 495 5.69 12.12 -15.39
N ALA A 496 4.68 11.27 -15.17
CA ALA A 496 4.83 9.99 -14.49
C ALA A 496 5.27 8.83 -15.42
N GLY A 497 5.39 9.06 -16.73
CA GLY A 497 5.77 8.05 -17.72
C GLY A 497 4.85 8.01 -18.94
N GLU A 498 5.00 6.97 -19.75
CA GLU A 498 4.16 6.76 -20.92
C GLU A 498 2.84 6.08 -20.53
N CYS A 499 1.74 6.62 -21.06
CA CYS A 499 0.41 6.04 -20.96
C CYS A 499 -0.07 5.60 -22.34
N LEU A 500 -0.79 4.48 -22.42
CA LEU A 500 -1.54 4.11 -23.63
C LEU A 500 -2.78 4.99 -23.74
N ILE A 501 -3.07 5.40 -24.96
CA ILE A 501 -4.35 6.02 -25.33
C ILE A 501 -5.21 4.94 -25.97
N ALA A 502 -6.44 4.81 -25.48
CA ALA A 502 -7.41 3.86 -25.98
C ALA A 502 -8.79 4.52 -26.09
N ASP A 503 -9.58 4.08 -27.05
CA ASP A 503 -11.00 4.41 -27.15
C ASP A 503 -11.83 3.35 -26.43
N CYS A 504 -12.80 3.78 -25.63
CA CYS A 504 -13.80 2.92 -25.01
C CYS A 504 -15.17 3.56 -25.17
N ALA A 505 -15.94 3.06 -26.13
CA ALA A 505 -17.29 3.57 -26.41
C ALA A 505 -17.35 5.10 -26.64
N GLY A 506 -16.35 5.64 -27.31
CA GLY A 506 -16.22 7.07 -27.58
C GLY A 506 -15.51 7.90 -26.48
N LEU A 507 -15.15 7.28 -25.37
CA LEU A 507 -14.33 7.89 -24.33
C LEU A 507 -12.84 7.64 -24.63
N THR A 508 -12.04 8.69 -24.65
CA THR A 508 -10.59 8.58 -24.75
C THR A 508 -9.97 8.32 -23.40
N LEU A 509 -9.46 7.10 -23.20
CA LEU A 509 -8.86 6.65 -21.94
C LEU A 509 -7.35 6.80 -21.94
N ARG A 510 -6.79 7.11 -20.77
CA ARG A 510 -5.36 7.00 -20.47
C ARG A 510 -5.13 5.77 -19.57
N LEU A 511 -4.45 4.77 -20.11
CA LEU A 511 -4.14 3.53 -19.42
C LEU A 511 -2.65 3.53 -19.04
N ALA A 512 -2.38 3.58 -17.74
CA ALA A 512 -1.03 3.63 -17.20
C ALA A 512 -0.59 2.25 -16.66
N ALA A 513 0.72 2.10 -16.43
CA ALA A 513 1.24 0.91 -15.74
C ALA A 513 0.70 0.85 -14.31
N ALA A 514 0.26 -0.34 -13.89
CA ALA A 514 -0.26 -0.52 -12.55
C ALA A 514 0.84 -0.52 -11.48
N HIS A 515 2.08 -0.80 -11.87
CA HIS A 515 3.22 -0.80 -10.97
C HIS A 515 4.48 -0.31 -11.67
N ASP A 516 5.27 0.52 -10.97
CA ASP A 516 6.47 1.16 -11.52
C ASP A 516 7.76 0.39 -11.26
N ASP A 517 7.72 -0.66 -10.42
CA ASP A 517 8.91 -1.46 -10.10
C ASP A 517 9.48 -2.10 -11.37
N PRO A 518 10.77 -1.88 -11.69
CA PRO A 518 11.39 -2.39 -12.91
C PRO A 518 11.52 -3.92 -12.94
N ALA A 519 11.42 -4.59 -11.80
CA ALA A 519 11.42 -6.06 -11.73
C ALA A 519 10.12 -6.67 -12.27
N LEU A 520 9.03 -5.88 -12.34
CA LEU A 520 7.73 -6.31 -12.84
C LEU A 520 7.57 -5.95 -14.32
N PRO A 521 6.91 -6.80 -15.13
CA PRO A 521 6.82 -6.62 -16.58
C PRO A 521 5.82 -5.54 -17.05
N HIS A 522 5.12 -4.84 -16.17
CA HIS A 522 4.08 -3.87 -16.52
C HIS A 522 4.52 -2.85 -17.58
N ARG A 523 5.65 -2.18 -17.36
CA ARG A 523 6.14 -1.12 -18.28
C ARG A 523 6.58 -1.68 -19.63
N GLU A 524 7.21 -2.86 -19.62
CA GLU A 524 7.63 -3.53 -20.84
C GLU A 524 6.42 -3.95 -21.67
N ASN A 525 5.42 -4.56 -21.03
CA ASN A 525 4.16 -4.95 -21.65
C ASN A 525 3.41 -3.74 -22.23
N LEU A 526 3.34 -2.61 -21.48
CA LEU A 526 2.72 -1.39 -22.00
C LEU A 526 3.40 -0.87 -23.27
N ARG A 527 4.74 -0.87 -23.31
CA ARG A 527 5.49 -0.46 -24.50
C ARG A 527 5.22 -1.35 -25.69
N LEU A 528 5.08 -2.64 -25.46
CA LEU A 528 4.72 -3.59 -26.51
C LEU A 528 3.30 -3.33 -27.02
N LEU A 529 2.32 -3.18 -26.14
CA LEU A 529 0.93 -2.84 -26.50
C LEU A 529 0.82 -1.49 -27.23
N ALA A 530 1.70 -0.54 -26.95
CA ALA A 530 1.77 0.72 -27.66
C ALA A 530 1.99 0.56 -29.17
N SER A 531 2.66 -0.52 -29.61
CA SER A 531 2.88 -0.84 -31.02
C SER A 531 1.70 -1.54 -31.68
N ALA A 532 0.67 -1.96 -30.92
CA ALA A 532 -0.51 -2.69 -31.41
C ALA A 532 -1.70 -1.75 -31.65
N ARG A 533 -1.47 -0.64 -32.31
CA ARG A 533 -2.51 0.35 -32.63
C ARG A 533 -3.64 -0.26 -33.44
N GLY A 534 -4.88 0.12 -33.12
CA GLY A 534 -6.10 -0.41 -33.73
C GLY A 534 -6.51 -1.78 -33.18
N CYS A 535 -5.70 -2.38 -32.30
CA CYS A 535 -6.05 -3.64 -31.65
C CYS A 535 -7.21 -3.43 -30.68
N ARG A 536 -8.22 -4.30 -30.78
CA ARG A 536 -9.35 -4.34 -29.85
C ARG A 536 -9.04 -5.34 -28.74
N LEU A 537 -9.19 -4.91 -27.51
CA LEU A 537 -8.88 -5.72 -26.32
C LEU A 537 -9.97 -5.59 -25.28
N ARG A 538 -10.31 -6.69 -24.65
CA ARG A 538 -10.90 -6.66 -23.32
C ARG A 538 -9.83 -6.41 -22.30
N VAL A 539 -10.06 -5.49 -21.39
CA VAL A 539 -9.09 -5.15 -20.36
C VAL A 539 -9.75 -5.16 -18.98
N VAL A 540 -8.94 -5.50 -17.99
CA VAL A 540 -9.22 -5.23 -16.57
C VAL A 540 -8.28 -4.14 -16.11
N ALA A 541 -8.85 -3.07 -15.58
CA ALA A 541 -8.11 -1.90 -15.12
C ALA A 541 -8.60 -1.44 -13.75
N ARG A 542 -7.79 -0.66 -13.05
CA ARG A 542 -8.13 -0.06 -11.76
C ARG A 542 -8.35 1.43 -11.95
N LEU A 543 -9.50 1.95 -11.50
CA LEU A 543 -9.81 3.36 -11.59
C LEU A 543 -8.76 4.21 -10.86
N THR A 544 -8.32 5.27 -11.52
CA THR A 544 -7.48 6.30 -10.90
C THR A 544 -8.20 7.63 -10.98
N PRO A 545 -8.57 8.25 -9.85
CA PRO A 545 -9.18 9.58 -9.88
C PRO A 545 -8.30 10.60 -10.59
N ALA A 546 -8.83 11.19 -11.66
CA ALA A 546 -8.18 12.21 -12.47
C ALA A 546 -9.24 13.06 -13.18
N PRO A 547 -8.93 14.30 -13.60
CA PRO A 547 -9.86 15.16 -14.33
C PRO A 547 -10.05 14.72 -15.80
N PHE A 548 -9.62 13.54 -16.15
CA PHE A 548 -9.80 12.88 -17.45
C PHE A 548 -9.88 11.35 -17.21
N PRO A 549 -10.47 10.59 -18.15
CA PRO A 549 -10.59 9.15 -17.98
C PRO A 549 -9.23 8.48 -17.87
N ARG A 550 -8.91 7.95 -16.70
CA ARG A 550 -7.63 7.31 -16.38
C ARG A 550 -7.82 6.05 -15.57
N ALA A 551 -7.05 5.01 -15.90
CA ALA A 551 -7.01 3.78 -15.14
C ALA A 551 -5.61 3.13 -15.20
N LEU A 552 -5.32 2.27 -14.23
CA LEU A 552 -4.13 1.42 -14.19
C LEU A 552 -4.46 0.09 -14.86
N LEU A 553 -3.72 -0.25 -15.89
CA LEU A 553 -3.97 -1.47 -16.68
C LEU A 553 -3.38 -2.70 -15.96
N LEU A 554 -4.22 -3.65 -15.62
CA LEU A 554 -3.87 -4.86 -14.85
C LEU A 554 -3.71 -6.08 -15.74
N ALA A 555 -4.70 -6.34 -16.59
CA ALA A 555 -4.72 -7.49 -17.47
C ALA A 555 -5.45 -7.18 -18.77
N VAL A 556 -5.11 -7.92 -19.84
CA VAL A 556 -5.70 -7.76 -21.17
C VAL A 556 -6.05 -9.13 -21.76
N SER A 557 -7.04 -9.19 -22.66
CA SER A 557 -7.17 -10.32 -23.58
C SER A 557 -5.93 -10.38 -24.47
N HIS A 558 -5.48 -11.58 -24.81
CA HIS A 558 -4.28 -11.70 -25.66
C HIS A 558 -4.52 -11.07 -27.05
N PRO A 559 -3.59 -10.23 -27.55
CA PRO A 559 -3.84 -9.43 -28.75
C PRO A 559 -4.17 -10.24 -30.03
N THR A 560 -3.66 -11.45 -30.14
CA THR A 560 -3.86 -12.33 -31.31
C THR A 560 -4.71 -13.57 -31.01
N ASP A 561 -4.97 -13.85 -29.73
CA ASP A 561 -5.84 -14.97 -29.29
C ASP A 561 -6.80 -14.50 -28.19
N PRO A 562 -7.95 -13.91 -28.54
CA PRO A 562 -8.91 -13.38 -27.56
C PRO A 562 -9.44 -14.41 -26.56
N GLY A 563 -9.28 -15.71 -26.83
CA GLY A 563 -9.64 -16.79 -25.90
C GLY A 563 -8.70 -16.87 -24.68
N THR A 564 -7.52 -16.31 -24.79
CA THR A 564 -6.52 -16.25 -23.70
C THR A 564 -6.35 -14.85 -23.14
N ARG A 565 -5.60 -14.72 -22.04
CA ARG A 565 -5.38 -13.46 -21.34
C ARG A 565 -3.93 -13.32 -20.88
N VAL A 566 -3.52 -12.08 -20.67
CA VAL A 566 -2.19 -11.70 -20.19
C VAL A 566 -2.33 -10.90 -18.91
N ASP A 567 -1.77 -11.42 -17.83
CA ASP A 567 -1.66 -10.77 -16.54
C ASP A 567 -0.42 -9.85 -16.56
N LEU A 568 -0.61 -8.56 -16.88
CA LEU A 568 0.48 -7.64 -17.28
C LEU A 568 1.58 -7.44 -16.25
N GLY A 569 1.30 -7.72 -14.97
CA GLY A 569 2.28 -7.66 -13.90
C GLY A 569 3.06 -8.95 -13.66
N LEU A 570 2.66 -10.06 -14.28
CA LEU A 570 3.21 -11.38 -14.02
C LEU A 570 3.64 -12.10 -15.30
N ASP A 571 2.96 -11.85 -16.43
CA ASP A 571 3.26 -12.41 -17.74
C ASP A 571 4.08 -11.42 -18.57
N ARG A 572 4.87 -11.94 -19.50
CA ARG A 572 5.63 -11.14 -20.46
C ARG A 572 5.06 -11.34 -21.85
N LEU A 573 4.57 -10.27 -22.45
CA LEU A 573 4.27 -10.21 -23.87
C LEU A 573 5.56 -10.26 -24.69
N ARG A 574 5.46 -10.84 -25.88
CA ARG A 574 6.50 -10.84 -26.88
C ARG A 574 6.01 -10.13 -28.13
N ARG A 575 6.91 -9.68 -28.98
CA ARG A 575 6.51 -9.05 -30.24
C ARG A 575 5.71 -9.97 -31.15
N ALA A 576 5.95 -11.29 -31.07
CA ALA A 576 5.18 -12.30 -31.81
C ALA A 576 3.71 -12.41 -31.35
N ASP A 577 3.40 -11.95 -30.15
CA ASP A 577 2.04 -11.97 -29.58
C ASP A 577 1.20 -10.78 -30.05
N LEU A 578 1.80 -9.86 -30.84
CA LEU A 578 1.14 -8.65 -31.31
C LEU A 578 0.73 -8.77 -32.78
N PRO A 579 -0.40 -8.17 -33.19
CA PRO A 579 -0.76 -8.08 -34.60
C PRO A 579 0.28 -7.26 -35.39
N ALA A 580 0.25 -7.38 -36.71
CA ALA A 580 1.13 -6.59 -37.58
C ALA A 580 0.97 -5.08 -37.27
N PRO A 581 2.07 -4.32 -37.15
CA PRO A 581 2.00 -2.92 -36.78
C PRO A 581 1.29 -2.11 -37.88
N VAL A 582 0.32 -1.30 -37.45
CA VAL A 582 -0.35 -0.34 -38.31
C VAL A 582 0.42 1.01 -38.23
N THR A 583 0.50 1.73 -39.35
CA THR A 583 1.21 3.03 -39.42
C THR A 583 0.73 3.99 -38.31
N PRO A 584 1.63 4.54 -37.51
CA PRO A 584 1.22 5.44 -36.42
C PRO A 584 0.64 6.73 -36.98
N ALA A 585 -0.57 7.11 -36.57
CA ALA A 585 -1.06 8.48 -36.71
C ALA A 585 -0.86 9.19 -35.37
N ALA A 586 -0.54 10.48 -35.41
CA ALA A 586 -0.46 11.26 -34.19
C ALA A 586 -1.82 11.24 -33.46
N VAL A 587 -1.81 10.89 -32.19
CA VAL A 587 -2.99 10.93 -31.33
C VAL A 587 -2.89 12.20 -30.49
N SER A 588 -3.87 13.09 -30.64
CA SER A 588 -4.05 14.20 -29.71
C SER A 588 -4.70 13.66 -28.45
N ALA A 589 -4.05 13.83 -27.32
CA ALA A 589 -4.71 13.56 -26.04
C ALA A 589 -5.73 14.69 -25.80
N PRO A 590 -6.95 14.40 -25.34
CA PRO A 590 -7.89 15.44 -24.94
C PRO A 590 -7.27 16.29 -23.84
N ASP A 591 -7.53 17.60 -23.90
CA ASP A 591 -7.09 18.54 -22.91
C ASP A 591 -7.70 18.18 -21.54
N ALA A 592 -6.94 18.39 -20.48
CA ALA A 592 -7.46 18.22 -19.13
C ALA A 592 -8.49 19.31 -18.82
N ASP A 593 -9.48 18.99 -17.98
CA ASP A 593 -10.40 19.98 -17.43
C ASP A 593 -9.60 21.18 -16.86
N GLU A 594 -9.98 22.39 -17.27
CA GLU A 594 -9.34 23.63 -16.86
C GLU A 594 -9.62 24.04 -15.41
N ALA A 595 -10.46 23.28 -14.68
CA ALA A 595 -10.75 23.56 -13.28
C ALA A 595 -9.46 23.65 -12.46
N PRO A 596 -9.17 24.80 -11.81
CA PRO A 596 -7.88 25.07 -11.20
C PRO A 596 -7.71 24.40 -9.82
N VAL A 597 -8.23 23.18 -9.64
CA VAL A 597 -8.13 22.40 -8.39
C VAL A 597 -6.67 22.18 -7.96
N HIS A 598 -5.76 22.17 -8.94
CA HIS A 598 -4.32 22.05 -8.70
C HIS A 598 -3.77 23.15 -7.77
N LEU A 599 -4.40 24.33 -7.70
CA LEU A 599 -3.99 25.42 -6.83
C LEU A 599 -4.18 25.04 -5.34
N LEU A 600 -5.35 24.50 -4.98
CA LEU A 600 -5.61 24.02 -3.63
C LEU A 600 -4.76 22.80 -3.30
N ARG A 601 -4.71 21.82 -4.21
CA ARG A 601 -3.89 20.60 -4.05
C ARG A 601 -2.42 20.91 -3.81
N ARG A 602 -1.86 21.86 -4.56
CA ARG A 602 -0.48 22.31 -4.38
C ARG A 602 -0.22 22.79 -2.97
N ARG A 603 -1.13 23.60 -2.38
CA ARG A 603 -0.96 24.12 -1.01
C ARG A 603 -1.11 23.03 0.03
N VAL A 604 -2.05 22.09 -0.16
CA VAL A 604 -2.18 20.89 0.67
C VAL A 604 -0.87 20.09 0.68
N HIS A 605 -0.28 19.87 -0.49
CA HIS A 605 1.00 19.13 -0.62
C HIS A 605 2.20 19.93 -0.08
N GLN A 606 2.23 21.26 -0.26
CA GLN A 606 3.29 22.09 0.30
C GLN A 606 3.31 22.09 1.82
N ALA A 607 2.15 22.02 2.47
CA ALA A 607 2.08 21.84 3.92
C ALA A 607 2.70 20.50 4.36
N VAL A 608 2.47 19.45 3.62
CA VAL A 608 3.03 18.12 3.94
C VAL A 608 4.55 18.09 3.73
N SER A 609 5.06 18.66 2.64
CA SER A 609 6.50 18.63 2.35
C SER A 609 7.30 19.59 3.25
N GLY A 610 6.90 20.86 3.33
CA GLY A 610 7.69 21.91 3.99
C GLY A 610 7.17 22.36 5.34
N GLY A 611 6.06 21.79 5.81
CA GLY A 611 5.42 22.15 7.06
C GLY A 611 4.65 23.49 6.97
N ARG A 612 4.05 23.86 8.08
CA ARG A 612 3.29 25.12 8.24
C ARG A 612 4.05 26.35 7.76
N ARG A 613 5.35 26.42 8.02
CA ARG A 613 6.19 27.59 7.70
C ARG A 613 6.14 27.98 6.21
N VAL A 614 6.02 27.01 5.29
CA VAL A 614 6.00 27.27 3.87
C VAL A 614 4.72 28.01 3.44
N LEU A 615 3.62 27.77 4.14
CA LEU A 615 2.35 28.46 3.89
C LEU A 615 2.21 29.78 4.68
N ALA A 616 3.04 30.00 5.71
CA ALA A 616 2.99 31.21 6.54
C ALA A 616 3.56 32.44 5.81
N PHE A 617 4.28 32.27 4.69
CA PHE A 617 4.83 33.38 3.93
C PHE A 617 3.79 33.90 2.93
N PRO A 618 3.54 35.24 2.89
CA PRO A 618 2.67 35.84 1.90
C PRO A 618 3.32 35.72 0.52
N GLY A 619 2.84 34.82 -0.28
CA GLY A 619 3.31 34.64 -1.66
C GLY A 619 2.22 34.03 -2.51
N GLY A 620 1.46 34.84 -3.25
CA GLY A 620 0.52 34.39 -4.27
C GLY A 620 -0.79 33.75 -3.76
N GLY A 621 -1.02 33.64 -2.44
CA GLY A 621 -2.23 33.01 -1.88
C GLY A 621 -3.52 33.71 -2.26
N ASP A 622 -3.54 35.05 -2.18
CA ASP A 622 -4.73 35.85 -2.54
C ASP A 622 -5.12 35.71 -4.02
N ALA A 623 -4.12 35.63 -4.90
CA ALA A 623 -4.35 35.42 -6.33
C ALA A 623 -4.90 34.01 -6.63
N ASP A 624 -4.40 32.99 -5.95
CA ASP A 624 -4.86 31.59 -6.09
C ASP A 624 -6.31 31.45 -5.61
N GLY A 625 -6.65 32.01 -4.44
CA GLY A 625 -8.01 32.00 -3.91
C GLY A 625 -9.00 32.77 -4.81
N ALA A 626 -8.61 33.95 -5.30
CA ALA A 626 -9.41 34.70 -6.25
C ALA A 626 -9.60 33.95 -7.58
N ARG A 627 -8.60 33.23 -8.06
CA ARG A 627 -8.71 32.40 -9.28
C ARG A 627 -9.67 31.23 -9.08
N LEU A 628 -9.61 30.53 -7.94
CA LEU A 628 -10.57 29.48 -7.60
C LEU A 628 -12.01 30.01 -7.62
N ARG A 629 -12.28 31.15 -6.97
CA ARG A 629 -13.63 31.75 -6.95
C ARG A 629 -14.12 32.15 -8.33
N ARG A 630 -13.27 32.77 -9.16
CA ARG A 630 -13.65 33.14 -10.55
C ARG A 630 -14.02 31.95 -11.41
N ASN A 631 -13.50 30.76 -11.11
CA ASN A 631 -13.83 29.51 -11.81
C ASN A 631 -14.94 28.69 -11.09
N GLY A 632 -15.77 29.35 -10.27
CA GLY A 632 -16.91 28.69 -9.61
C GLY A 632 -16.56 27.83 -8.40
N LEU A 633 -15.29 27.78 -7.98
CA LEU A 633 -14.81 27.00 -6.84
C LEU A 633 -14.70 27.88 -5.58
N ALA A 634 -15.80 28.54 -5.20
CA ALA A 634 -15.82 29.49 -4.08
C ALA A 634 -15.38 28.86 -2.77
N THR A 635 -15.94 27.70 -2.41
CA THR A 635 -15.58 26.96 -1.20
C THR A 635 -14.10 26.57 -1.17
N ALA A 636 -13.53 26.15 -2.31
CA ALA A 636 -12.09 25.85 -2.38
C ALA A 636 -11.23 27.09 -2.16
N GLY A 637 -11.68 28.26 -2.63
CA GLY A 637 -11.04 29.54 -2.37
C GLY A 637 -11.09 29.93 -0.90
N GLU A 638 -12.23 29.78 -0.23
CA GLU A 638 -12.39 30.04 1.21
C GLU A 638 -11.52 29.11 2.05
N LEU A 639 -11.48 27.81 1.73
CA LEU A 639 -10.63 26.84 2.43
C LEU A 639 -9.15 27.12 2.24
N LEU A 640 -8.75 27.61 1.07
CA LEU A 640 -7.38 28.03 0.82
C LEU A 640 -7.00 29.24 1.69
N ASP A 641 -7.88 30.25 1.77
CA ASP A 641 -7.64 31.41 2.63
C ASP A 641 -7.60 31.02 4.12
N ALA A 642 -8.51 30.15 4.56
CA ALA A 642 -8.51 29.62 5.93
C ALA A 642 -7.22 28.84 6.25
N LEU A 643 -6.70 28.06 5.29
CA LEU A 643 -5.44 27.33 5.45
C LEU A 643 -4.25 28.29 5.59
N HIS A 644 -4.17 29.36 4.77
CA HIS A 644 -3.14 30.38 4.86
C HIS A 644 -3.25 31.18 6.16
N ALA A 645 -4.47 31.57 6.56
CA ALA A 645 -4.71 32.29 7.82
C ALA A 645 -4.30 31.45 9.04
N ALA A 646 -4.62 30.13 9.04
CA ALA A 646 -4.19 29.22 10.09
C ALA A 646 -2.67 29.01 10.10
N ALA A 647 -2.03 28.99 8.94
CA ALA A 647 -0.57 28.89 8.84
C ALA A 647 0.14 30.15 9.31
N ALA A 648 -0.40 31.34 9.02
CA ALA A 648 0.16 32.63 9.40
C ALA A 648 -0.11 33.01 10.87
N ASP A 649 -0.99 32.25 11.57
CA ASP A 649 -1.34 32.53 12.97
C ASP A 649 -0.13 32.32 13.90
N ARG A 650 0.54 33.44 14.21
CA ARG A 650 1.71 33.52 15.09
C ARG A 650 1.54 34.65 16.05
N SER A 651 1.05 34.32 17.22
CA SER A 651 0.97 35.29 18.32
C SER A 651 2.32 35.45 19.04
N ARG A 652 2.55 36.64 19.60
CA ARG A 652 3.70 36.94 20.43
C ARG A 652 3.22 37.36 21.81
N ASP A 653 4.00 37.03 22.82
CA ASP A 653 3.78 37.56 24.17
C ASP A 653 4.13 39.05 24.27
N ALA A 654 3.90 39.62 25.45
CA ALA A 654 4.21 41.02 25.73
C ALA A 654 5.71 41.37 25.56
N PHE A 655 6.60 40.36 25.54
CA PHE A 655 8.04 40.49 25.33
C PHE A 655 8.48 40.23 23.92
N GLY A 656 7.54 40.02 22.97
CA GLY A 656 7.82 39.72 21.58
C GLY A 656 8.23 38.28 21.29
N ARG A 657 8.17 37.38 22.26
CA ARG A 657 8.46 35.93 22.05
C ARG A 657 7.30 35.26 21.34
N LEU A 658 7.60 34.40 20.39
CA LEU A 658 6.58 33.60 19.71
C LEU A 658 5.91 32.68 20.76
N LEU A 659 4.59 32.77 20.84
CA LEU A 659 3.78 31.78 21.55
C LEU A 659 3.66 30.51 20.74
N PRO A 660 3.43 29.36 21.39
CA PRO A 660 3.10 28.13 20.67
C PRO A 660 1.92 28.34 19.73
N ALA A 661 2.08 27.96 18.51
CA ALA A 661 1.02 28.05 17.51
C ALA A 661 -0.12 27.07 17.80
N ASP A 662 -1.37 27.43 17.46
CA ASP A 662 -2.49 26.48 17.50
C ASP A 662 -2.33 25.45 16.36
N THR A 663 -1.71 24.31 16.70
CA THR A 663 -1.52 23.19 15.77
C THR A 663 -2.85 22.55 15.39
N GLY A 664 -3.82 22.54 16.30
CA GLY A 664 -5.15 21.98 16.07
C GLY A 664 -5.94 22.79 15.04
N ARG A 665 -5.85 24.14 15.07
CA ARG A 665 -6.45 25.02 14.05
C ARG A 665 -5.83 24.78 12.68
N PHE A 666 -4.52 24.67 12.60
CA PHE A 666 -3.83 24.41 11.34
C PHE A 666 -4.19 23.03 10.78
N ALA A 667 -4.18 21.99 11.63
CA ALA A 667 -4.58 20.63 11.21
C ALA A 667 -6.03 20.57 10.71
N ARG A 668 -6.98 21.31 11.35
CA ARG A 668 -8.38 21.38 10.90
C ARG A 668 -8.50 22.08 9.54
N ALA A 669 -7.82 23.21 9.34
CA ALA A 669 -7.84 23.94 8.08
C ALA A 669 -7.21 23.10 6.96
N TRP A 670 -6.10 22.42 7.25
CA TRP A 670 -5.48 21.51 6.28
C TRP A 670 -6.37 20.32 5.94
N LEU A 671 -7.01 19.68 6.94
CA LEU A 671 -7.91 18.55 6.70
C LEU A 671 -9.09 18.96 5.82
N ALA A 672 -9.70 20.12 6.08
CA ALA A 672 -10.82 20.63 5.29
C ALA A 672 -10.40 20.87 3.82
N ALA A 673 -9.22 21.49 3.61
CA ALA A 673 -8.67 21.69 2.27
C ALA A 673 -8.34 20.36 1.56
N ALA A 674 -7.76 19.40 2.28
CA ALA A 674 -7.40 18.09 1.72
C ALA A 674 -8.65 17.25 1.36
N VAL A 675 -9.69 17.28 2.19
CA VAL A 675 -10.97 16.60 1.90
C VAL A 675 -11.68 17.25 0.73
N CYS A 676 -11.71 18.60 0.66
CA CYS A 676 -12.29 19.31 -0.48
C CYS A 676 -11.56 18.96 -1.78
N THR A 677 -10.24 18.88 -1.76
CA THR A 677 -9.44 18.48 -2.93
C THR A 677 -9.81 17.06 -3.38
N GLU A 678 -9.97 16.11 -2.45
CA GLU A 678 -10.36 14.74 -2.76
C GLU A 678 -11.75 14.67 -3.38
N GLU A 679 -12.73 15.39 -2.82
CA GLU A 679 -14.10 15.39 -3.35
C GLU A 679 -14.19 16.07 -4.73
N LEU A 680 -13.42 17.13 -4.96
CA LEU A 680 -13.30 17.75 -6.28
C LEU A 680 -12.65 16.80 -7.31
N ASP A 681 -11.61 16.08 -6.91
CA ASP A 681 -10.99 15.07 -7.77
C ASP A 681 -11.94 13.94 -8.14
N ARG A 682 -12.78 13.50 -7.17
CA ARG A 682 -13.82 12.51 -7.43
C ARG A 682 -14.90 13.03 -8.37
N ALA A 683 -15.35 14.27 -8.15
CA ALA A 683 -16.37 14.88 -8.99
C ALA A 683 -15.87 15.08 -10.43
N LEU A 684 -14.64 15.56 -10.60
CA LEU A 684 -14.01 15.70 -11.93
C LEU A 684 -13.82 14.35 -12.60
N CYS A 685 -13.40 13.34 -11.83
CA CYS A 685 -13.27 11.97 -12.33
C CYS A 685 -14.64 11.43 -12.80
N ALA A 686 -15.69 11.57 -11.99
CA ALA A 686 -17.05 11.16 -12.34
C ALA A 686 -17.51 11.83 -13.64
N ALA A 687 -17.36 13.15 -13.72
CA ALA A 687 -17.73 13.93 -14.92
C ALA A 687 -16.95 13.49 -16.17
N ALA A 688 -15.64 13.28 -16.04
CA ALA A 688 -14.77 12.84 -17.14
C ALA A 688 -15.18 11.47 -17.70
N TRP A 689 -15.68 10.58 -16.86
CA TRP A 689 -16.17 9.26 -17.25
C TRP A 689 -17.66 9.23 -17.64
N GLY A 690 -18.32 10.39 -17.70
CA GLY A 690 -19.74 10.49 -18.06
C GLY A 690 -20.68 9.96 -16.97
N VAL A 691 -20.24 9.94 -15.71
CA VAL A 691 -21.09 9.59 -14.57
C VAL A 691 -21.96 10.81 -14.25
N GLU A 692 -23.25 10.71 -14.45
CA GLU A 692 -24.17 11.77 -14.02
C GLU A 692 -24.10 11.94 -12.49
N PRO A 693 -24.03 13.18 -11.98
CA PRO A 693 -24.12 13.40 -10.56
C PRO A 693 -25.48 12.89 -10.08
N GLY A 694 -25.44 11.75 -9.37
CA GLY A 694 -26.66 11.17 -8.81
C GLY A 694 -27.41 12.23 -8.01
N ARG A 695 -28.69 12.48 -8.33
CA ARG A 695 -29.58 13.13 -7.39
C ARG A 695 -29.46 12.36 -6.07
N ARG A 696 -28.80 12.97 -5.10
CA ARG A 696 -28.92 12.48 -3.73
C ARG A 696 -30.39 12.66 -3.39
N ASP A 697 -31.14 11.57 -3.41
CA ASP A 697 -32.47 11.58 -2.82
C ASP A 697 -32.27 12.05 -1.38
N ALA A 698 -32.79 13.24 -1.12
CA ALA A 698 -32.86 13.80 0.21
C ALA A 698 -33.86 12.93 0.99
N SER A 699 -33.35 11.98 1.76
CA SER A 699 -34.08 11.20 2.74
C SER A 699 -33.57 11.50 4.14
#